data_9579e0922fcf588894d7fc284c85166f
#
_entry.id   9579e0922fcf588894d7fc284c85166f
#
_cell.length_a   1.000
_cell.length_b   1.000
_cell.length_c   1.000
_cell.angle_alpha   90.00
_cell.angle_beta   90.00
_cell.angle_gamma   90.00
#
_symmetry.space_group_name_H-M   'P 1'
#
loop_
_entity.id
_entity.type
_entity.pdbx_description
1 polymer ?
#
loop_
_entity_poly.entity_id
_entity_poly.type
_entity_poly.pdbx_seq_one_letter_code
_entity_poly.pdbx_strand_id
1 'polypeptide(L)'
;MPDASEKSDAPVEQGTPDDDGSSGDTHLHDELTESSWSGQVSQRIGTNRGTVIGTLIEQGFRRLRGIALSPTEVATQLTTYVRDEDDDQAISKILDQWPVVVLTGADGSGRFSTALDVLRRRAGDTIRQVRREPNAPFNMAGLQDSHTGWILDLRAEQPPAGFGRELVEDTDRLPEGSCLVVLMSTTAWAQCGQGATEIARPLEGPPREHILRKQLLQAPFTINIDNWLSSDPISRGITPLLPAKMAAWANAIITTEDIERRKGGLGSDAAPDTEYFKCLVLEVVKAAEDWRTELLNWHNTHSDSAYRNYLLAAAVLEGASSDKIYRASASLATALNEKPEPRNGQQGLGVVALTHTANAELQPDGTIRFRYHNYAEAVVDYFLDDRPHLLEEFTRWTAAQVTTLGEADLTAPLAQRVSHWTVHYTARHRRTNLLRFLAEQWSSSHTDAACDLLVLAAIDDHAGALARSAYRRWVRDTDTLSADFKVVLIRAFQRLATIYPTSMLSRIAELATPVDQNAVHSDEVTTAISQAVNILWDQDDQRPAIHKQLTQWAGDHRKPQQAAAQSTFAYLAARRTPDGPALLTDQQINAVWLSDMWRNALPTTDWSPIVAQAFGYWMQTALDTPDLSATIQKIFLSAVHRPTDPHYSARRMIAMQNLLFSWTPAPPSPQPSDAARLRDELSTRMRAEDPAAPPDPHAPQP
;
A
#
# COMPACT_ATOMS: atom_id res chain seq x y z
N MET A 1 -19.71 54.13 -34.36
CA MET A 1 -21.08 54.56 -34.64
C MET A 1 -21.41 54.38 -36.10
N PRO A 2 -22.62 53.97 -36.48
CA PRO A 2 -23.68 53.30 -35.71
C PRO A 2 -23.96 51.90 -36.26
N ASP A 3 -24.60 51.06 -35.50
CA ASP A 3 -26.07 50.74 -35.33
C ASP A 3 -26.48 49.59 -36.23
N ALA A 4 -27.28 48.66 -35.93
CA ALA A 4 -28.28 48.29 -34.96
C ALA A 4 -28.70 46.85 -35.23
N SER A 5 -29.01 46.14 -34.23
CA SER A 5 -30.19 45.37 -33.86
C SER A 5 -30.96 44.59 -34.95
N GLU A 6 -31.28 43.35 -34.66
CA GLU A 6 -32.67 42.94 -34.45
C GLU A 6 -32.82 41.50 -33.93
N LYS A 7 -33.78 41.40 -33.05
CA LYS A 7 -34.35 40.23 -32.38
C LYS A 7 -35.25 39.43 -33.31
N SER A 8 -35.45 38.13 -32.98
CA SER A 8 -36.78 37.47 -33.00
C SER A 8 -36.65 36.09 -32.40
N ASP A 9 -37.13 35.85 -31.25
CA ASP A 9 -38.38 35.21 -30.78
C ASP A 9 -38.55 33.72 -31.09
N ALA A 10 -38.79 33.02 -29.98
CA ALA A 10 -39.22 31.64 -29.85
C ALA A 10 -40.68 31.42 -30.31
N PRO A 11 -41.20 30.18 -30.38
CA PRO A 11 -41.98 29.72 -29.22
C PRO A 11 -41.85 28.22 -28.87
N VAL A 12 -42.07 28.02 -27.62
CA VAL A 12 -42.57 26.95 -26.77
C VAL A 12 -43.67 26.09 -27.41
N GLU A 13 -43.57 24.75 -27.23
CA GLU A 13 -44.76 23.92 -27.02
C GLU A 13 -44.50 22.80 -26.01
N GLN A 14 -45.46 22.72 -25.10
CA GLN A 14 -45.62 21.78 -23.99
C GLN A 14 -46.30 20.50 -24.47
N GLY A 15 -46.06 19.41 -23.78
CA GLY A 15 -46.87 18.19 -23.89
C GLY A 15 -46.43 17.10 -22.90
N THR A 16 -47.01 17.07 -21.75
CA THR A 16 -47.26 15.89 -20.90
C THR A 16 -48.80 15.59 -21.00
N PRO A 17 -49.35 14.45 -20.47
CA PRO A 17 -48.81 13.35 -19.65
C PRO A 17 -49.41 11.96 -20.06
N ASP A 18 -49.23 11.03 -19.13
CA ASP A 18 -49.98 9.82 -18.68
C ASP A 18 -49.17 8.55 -18.77
N ASP A 19 -48.85 7.98 -17.67
CA ASP A 19 -49.54 7.16 -16.65
C ASP A 19 -49.62 5.70 -17.04
N ASP A 20 -49.07 4.83 -16.27
CA ASP A 20 -49.53 3.58 -15.70
C ASP A 20 -48.38 2.62 -15.35
N GLY A 21 -48.13 2.44 -14.13
CA GLY A 21 -48.48 1.28 -13.29
C GLY A 21 -47.68 0.02 -13.51
N SER A 22 -46.82 -0.34 -12.60
CA SER A 22 -46.90 -1.63 -11.90
C SER A 22 -45.71 -1.85 -10.96
N SER A 23 -46.03 -2.02 -9.74
CA SER A 23 -45.26 -2.56 -8.63
C SER A 23 -44.52 -3.89 -8.93
N GLY A 24 -43.32 -4.00 -8.37
CA GLY A 24 -42.58 -5.23 -8.35
C GLY A 24 -41.42 -5.13 -7.33
N ASP A 25 -41.78 -5.23 -6.04
CA ASP A 25 -40.85 -5.57 -4.96
C ASP A 25 -40.13 -6.88 -5.28
N THR A 26 -38.85 -6.85 -5.35
CA THR A 26 -38.03 -8.06 -5.19
C THR A 26 -36.80 -7.74 -4.35
N HIS A 27 -36.90 -8.09 -3.08
CA HIS A 27 -35.77 -8.30 -2.18
C HIS A 27 -34.79 -9.28 -2.83
N LEU A 28 -33.58 -8.84 -3.10
CA LEU A 28 -32.44 -9.73 -3.30
C LEU A 28 -31.50 -9.58 -2.09
N HIS A 29 -31.65 -10.54 -1.20
CA HIS A 29 -30.62 -10.96 -0.27
C HIS A 29 -29.43 -11.43 -1.11
N ASP A 30 -28.33 -10.71 -1.07
CA ASP A 30 -27.05 -11.17 -1.57
C ASP A 30 -26.33 -11.93 -0.47
N GLU A 31 -26.50 -13.25 -0.50
CA GLU A 31 -25.66 -14.21 0.21
C GLU A 31 -24.25 -14.13 -0.39
N LEU A 32 -23.33 -13.60 0.38
CA LEU A 32 -21.89 -13.71 0.12
C LEU A 32 -21.47 -15.17 0.31
N THR A 33 -21.62 -15.96 -0.75
CA THR A 33 -20.98 -17.26 -0.85
C THR A 33 -19.46 -17.05 -1.00
N GLU A 34 -18.72 -17.56 -0.04
CA GLU A 34 -17.28 -17.80 -0.13
C GLU A 34 -17.00 -18.67 -1.37
N SER A 35 -16.66 -18.04 -2.47
CA SER A 35 -16.14 -18.74 -3.63
C SER A 35 -14.63 -18.94 -3.45
N SER A 36 -14.26 -20.19 -3.21
CA SER A 36 -12.89 -20.70 -3.28
C SER A 36 -12.25 -20.32 -4.62
N TRP A 37 -11.34 -19.37 -4.60
CA TRP A 37 -10.52 -19.02 -5.74
C TRP A 37 -9.36 -20.01 -5.90
N SER A 38 -9.62 -21.14 -6.56
CA SER A 38 -8.58 -21.92 -7.22
C SER A 38 -8.41 -21.38 -8.63
N GLY A 39 -7.75 -20.24 -8.78
CA GLY A 39 -7.43 -19.64 -10.06
C GLY A 39 -5.99 -19.92 -10.41
N GLN A 40 -5.76 -20.81 -11.38
CA GLN A 40 -4.51 -20.87 -12.12
C GLN A 40 -4.18 -19.44 -12.61
N VAL A 41 -3.13 -18.83 -12.06
CA VAL A 41 -2.55 -17.60 -12.60
C VAL A 41 -1.76 -17.97 -13.83
N SER A 42 -2.45 -18.21 -14.94
CA SER A 42 -1.84 -18.04 -16.25
C SER A 42 -1.74 -16.53 -16.48
N GLN A 43 -0.55 -15.98 -16.31
CA GLN A 43 -0.24 -14.60 -16.69
C GLN A 43 -0.46 -14.46 -18.21
N ARG A 44 -1.66 -14.09 -18.62
CA ARG A 44 -1.88 -13.45 -19.91
C ARG A 44 -1.31 -12.04 -19.80
N ILE A 45 -0.01 -11.91 -20.06
CA ILE A 45 0.65 -10.64 -20.28
C ILE A 45 0.14 -10.11 -21.61
N GLY A 46 -0.95 -9.38 -21.58
CA GLY A 46 -1.48 -8.84 -22.85
C GLY A 46 -2.56 -7.80 -22.75
N THR A 47 -3.39 -7.72 -21.74
CA THR A 47 -4.51 -6.76 -21.77
C THR A 47 -5.15 -6.42 -20.41
N ASN A 48 -4.56 -6.74 -19.28
CA ASN A 48 -5.20 -6.42 -17.98
C ASN A 48 -4.19 -5.91 -16.94
N ARG A 49 -3.55 -4.77 -17.26
CA ARG A 49 -2.54 -4.14 -16.37
C ARG A 49 -3.16 -3.42 -15.15
N GLY A 50 -4.48 -3.20 -15.14
CA GLY A 50 -5.20 -2.57 -14.01
C GLY A 50 -5.29 -3.41 -12.74
N THR A 51 -5.22 -4.73 -12.86
CA THR A 51 -5.32 -5.67 -11.74
C THR A 51 -3.97 -5.90 -11.03
N VAL A 52 -2.85 -5.50 -11.67
CA VAL A 52 -1.50 -5.89 -11.23
C VAL A 52 -1.08 -5.21 -9.94
N ILE A 53 -1.35 -3.90 -9.75
CA ILE A 53 -0.97 -3.23 -8.49
C ILE A 53 -1.81 -3.72 -7.31
N GLY A 54 -3.10 -3.86 -7.47
CA GLY A 54 -3.95 -4.42 -6.42
C GLY A 54 -3.44 -5.79 -5.98
N THR A 55 -3.09 -6.65 -6.94
CA THR A 55 -2.52 -7.98 -6.68
C THR A 55 -1.13 -7.91 -6.05
N LEU A 56 -0.25 -7.01 -6.51
CA LEU A 56 1.09 -6.82 -5.93
C LEU A 56 1.01 -6.29 -4.50
N ILE A 57 0.14 -5.32 -4.25
CA ILE A 57 -0.11 -4.80 -2.91
C ILE A 57 -0.67 -5.90 -2.01
N GLU A 58 -1.66 -6.65 -2.47
CA GLU A 58 -2.23 -7.75 -1.69
C GLU A 58 -1.20 -8.85 -1.40
N GLN A 59 -0.40 -9.27 -2.38
CA GLN A 59 0.70 -10.21 -2.19
C GLN A 59 1.76 -9.66 -1.23
N GLY A 60 2.10 -8.38 -1.34
CA GLY A 60 2.99 -7.70 -0.40
C GLY A 60 2.44 -7.69 1.02
N PHE A 61 1.15 -7.38 1.19
CA PHE A 61 0.49 -7.45 2.49
C PHE A 61 0.45 -8.87 3.06
N ARG A 62 0.18 -9.88 2.25
CA ARG A 62 0.19 -11.29 2.69
C ARG A 62 1.58 -11.70 3.18
N ARG A 63 2.64 -11.36 2.46
CA ARG A 63 4.02 -11.64 2.88
C ARG A 63 4.40 -10.98 4.21
N LEU A 64 3.95 -9.76 4.45
CA LEU A 64 4.33 -8.99 5.62
C LEU A 64 3.46 -9.26 6.87
N ARG A 65 2.25 -9.81 6.71
CA ARG A 65 1.32 -10.04 7.84
C ARG A 65 1.77 -11.14 8.82
N GLY A 66 2.81 -11.91 8.52
CA GLY A 66 3.16 -13.10 9.33
C GLY A 66 2.03 -14.14 9.36
N ILE A 67 1.12 -14.06 8.38
CA ILE A 67 0.10 -15.08 8.13
C ILE A 67 0.84 -16.34 7.69
N ALA A 68 0.36 -17.47 8.12
CA ALA A 68 0.78 -18.74 7.56
C ALA A 68 0.73 -18.61 6.03
N LEU A 69 1.88 -18.79 5.38
CA LEU A 69 1.90 -18.82 3.92
C LEU A 69 0.99 -19.94 3.49
N SER A 70 0.00 -19.65 2.64
CA SER A 70 -0.92 -20.72 2.25
C SER A 70 -0.12 -21.81 1.52
N PRO A 71 -0.43 -23.10 1.73
CA PRO A 71 0.23 -24.20 1.04
C PRO A 71 0.25 -24.02 -0.48
N THR A 72 -0.80 -23.38 -1.03
CA THR A 72 -0.93 -23.06 -2.45
C THR A 72 0.07 -21.98 -2.89
N GLU A 73 0.27 -20.96 -2.09
CA GLU A 73 1.27 -19.90 -2.39
C GLU A 73 2.69 -20.44 -2.33
N VAL A 74 3.00 -21.25 -1.31
CA VAL A 74 4.30 -21.93 -1.19
C VAL A 74 4.53 -22.83 -2.40
N ALA A 75 3.53 -23.65 -2.79
CA ALA A 75 3.62 -24.51 -3.96
C ALA A 75 3.86 -23.70 -5.24
N THR A 76 3.13 -22.60 -5.43
CA THR A 76 3.28 -21.71 -6.60
C THR A 76 4.68 -21.10 -6.67
N GLN A 77 5.21 -20.61 -5.56
CA GLN A 77 6.57 -20.05 -5.51
C GLN A 77 7.67 -21.10 -5.75
N LEU A 78 7.42 -22.34 -5.33
CA LEU A 78 8.35 -23.44 -5.54
C LEU A 78 8.22 -24.11 -6.92
N THR A 79 7.22 -23.74 -7.72
CA THR A 79 7.03 -24.32 -9.07
C THR A 79 8.26 -24.10 -9.97
N THR A 80 8.88 -22.93 -9.89
CA THR A 80 10.07 -22.56 -10.65
C THR A 80 11.38 -22.72 -9.87
N TYR A 81 11.31 -23.10 -8.60
CA TYR A 81 12.50 -23.27 -7.76
C TYR A 81 13.28 -24.52 -8.15
N VAL A 82 14.58 -24.37 -8.32
CA VAL A 82 15.54 -25.46 -8.53
C VAL A 82 16.38 -25.62 -7.28
N ARG A 83 16.39 -26.82 -6.71
CA ARG A 83 17.18 -27.11 -5.52
C ARG A 83 18.64 -27.34 -5.92
N ASP A 84 19.55 -26.76 -5.13
CA ASP A 84 20.95 -27.09 -5.15
C ASP A 84 21.20 -28.17 -4.09
N GLU A 85 21.77 -29.32 -4.51
CA GLU A 85 21.95 -30.47 -3.62
C GLU A 85 23.00 -30.23 -2.54
N ASP A 86 24.07 -29.49 -2.84
CA ASP A 86 25.15 -29.19 -1.90
C ASP A 86 24.67 -28.21 -0.83
N ASP A 87 23.93 -27.18 -1.23
CA ASP A 87 23.32 -26.22 -0.32
C ASP A 87 22.29 -26.92 0.57
N ASP A 88 21.46 -27.80 -0.01
CA ASP A 88 20.41 -28.53 0.71
C ASP A 88 21.00 -29.45 1.79
N GLN A 89 22.05 -30.20 1.46
CA GLN A 89 22.73 -31.07 2.42
C GLN A 89 23.39 -30.25 3.56
N ALA A 90 24.03 -29.14 3.23
CA ALA A 90 24.65 -28.27 4.23
C ALA A 90 23.61 -27.64 5.18
N ILE A 91 22.52 -27.11 4.64
CA ILE A 91 21.41 -26.54 5.44
C ILE A 91 20.78 -27.61 6.32
N SER A 92 20.55 -28.81 5.78
CA SER A 92 19.97 -29.92 6.54
C SER A 92 20.86 -30.30 7.72
N LYS A 93 22.16 -30.39 7.54
CA LYS A 93 23.12 -30.67 8.63
C LYS A 93 23.10 -29.60 9.72
N ILE A 94 23.00 -28.30 9.34
CA ILE A 94 22.86 -27.22 10.30
C ILE A 94 21.58 -27.37 11.09
N LEU A 95 20.45 -27.59 10.43
CA LEU A 95 19.14 -27.73 11.08
C LEU A 95 18.96 -29.01 11.89
N ASP A 96 19.82 -30.03 11.69
CA ASP A 96 19.88 -31.21 12.53
C ASP A 96 20.60 -30.96 13.86
N GLN A 97 21.47 -29.94 13.91
CA GLN A 97 22.23 -29.54 15.10
C GLN A 97 21.62 -28.34 15.83
N TRP A 98 21.09 -27.41 15.07
CA TRP A 98 20.52 -26.15 15.54
C TRP A 98 19.14 -25.93 14.93
N PRO A 99 18.09 -25.54 15.68
CA PRO A 99 16.79 -25.25 15.08
C PRO A 99 16.78 -23.91 14.32
N VAL A 100 17.95 -23.33 14.07
CA VAL A 100 18.13 -22.03 13.39
C VAL A 100 19.18 -22.18 12.29
N VAL A 101 18.89 -21.58 11.11
CA VAL A 101 19.89 -21.42 10.03
C VAL A 101 19.82 -20.01 9.46
N VAL A 102 20.97 -19.43 9.14
CA VAL A 102 21.10 -18.12 8.51
C VAL A 102 21.52 -18.32 7.06
N LEU A 103 20.64 -17.97 6.12
CA LEU A 103 20.94 -18.00 4.69
C LEU A 103 21.50 -16.64 4.27
N THR A 104 22.77 -16.61 3.88
CA THR A 104 23.44 -15.41 3.42
C THR A 104 23.65 -15.42 1.91
N GLY A 105 23.78 -14.25 1.28
CA GLY A 105 24.01 -14.15 -0.16
C GLY A 105 23.70 -12.76 -0.71
N ALA A 106 23.96 -12.58 -1.98
CA ALA A 106 23.56 -11.36 -2.70
C ALA A 106 22.04 -11.30 -2.90
N ASP A 107 21.52 -10.10 -3.14
CA ASP A 107 20.11 -9.95 -3.51
C ASP A 107 19.82 -10.67 -4.83
N GLY A 108 18.78 -11.51 -4.81
CA GLY A 108 18.46 -12.35 -5.96
C GLY A 108 19.14 -13.73 -5.98
N SER A 109 19.89 -14.13 -4.95
CA SER A 109 20.52 -15.47 -4.85
C SER A 109 19.54 -16.62 -4.57
N GLY A 110 18.24 -16.35 -4.37
CA GLY A 110 17.23 -17.37 -4.12
C GLY A 110 16.97 -17.72 -2.65
N ARG A 111 17.56 -16.97 -1.69
CA ARG A 111 17.45 -17.22 -0.24
C ARG A 111 16.03 -17.49 0.24
N PHE A 112 15.05 -16.71 -0.23
CA PHE A 112 13.65 -16.85 0.18
C PHE A 112 13.04 -18.16 -0.34
N SER A 113 13.26 -18.50 -1.61
CA SER A 113 12.76 -19.77 -2.18
C SER A 113 13.42 -20.97 -1.54
N THR A 114 14.72 -20.89 -1.22
CA THR A 114 15.44 -21.93 -0.47
C THR A 114 14.86 -22.09 0.94
N ALA A 115 14.59 -20.98 1.64
CA ALA A 115 13.94 -21.03 2.94
C ALA A 115 12.57 -21.72 2.89
N LEU A 116 11.74 -21.37 1.90
CA LEU A 116 10.44 -22.00 1.70
C LEU A 116 10.54 -23.51 1.46
N ASP A 117 11.45 -23.96 0.59
CA ASP A 117 11.66 -25.38 0.28
C ASP A 117 12.13 -26.15 1.52
N VAL A 118 13.09 -25.61 2.25
CA VAL A 118 13.62 -26.21 3.48
C VAL A 118 12.54 -26.29 4.55
N LEU A 119 11.81 -25.22 4.80
CA LEU A 119 10.78 -25.18 5.84
C LEU A 119 9.58 -26.09 5.49
N ARG A 120 9.19 -26.13 4.22
CA ARG A 120 8.13 -27.05 3.76
C ARG A 120 8.46 -28.51 4.05
N ARG A 121 9.72 -28.89 3.90
CA ARG A 121 10.15 -30.27 4.20
C ARG A 121 10.28 -30.56 5.69
N ARG A 122 10.59 -29.56 6.51
CA ARG A 122 10.82 -29.70 7.95
C ARG A 122 9.55 -29.50 8.79
N ALA A 123 8.76 -28.49 8.47
CA ALA A 123 7.57 -28.09 9.23
C ALA A 123 6.25 -28.32 8.47
N GLY A 124 6.31 -28.97 7.28
CA GLY A 124 5.13 -29.18 6.43
C GLY A 124 4.55 -27.90 5.90
N ASP A 125 3.24 -27.76 5.94
CA ASP A 125 2.53 -26.61 5.38
C ASP A 125 2.42 -25.43 6.37
N THR A 126 2.94 -25.57 7.60
CA THR A 126 2.88 -24.51 8.62
C THR A 126 4.13 -23.65 8.54
N ILE A 127 4.16 -22.72 7.57
CA ILE A 127 5.26 -21.77 7.40
C ILE A 127 4.76 -20.37 7.70
N ARG A 128 5.48 -19.63 8.56
CA ARG A 128 5.16 -18.27 8.93
C ARG A 128 6.36 -17.34 8.79
N GLN A 129 6.09 -16.12 8.35
CA GLN A 129 7.10 -15.07 8.40
C GLN A 129 7.02 -14.31 9.72
N VAL A 130 8.17 -14.01 10.34
CA VAL A 130 8.22 -13.25 11.59
C VAL A 130 7.76 -11.83 11.35
N ARG A 131 6.73 -11.42 12.10
CA ARG A 131 6.16 -10.07 12.03
C ARG A 131 6.92 -9.14 12.97
N ARG A 132 7.66 -8.21 12.43
CA ARG A 132 8.35 -7.16 13.20
C ARG A 132 8.53 -5.88 12.38
N GLU A 133 8.68 -4.77 13.05
CA GLU A 133 9.07 -3.53 12.40
C GLU A 133 10.55 -3.56 12.00
N PRO A 134 10.93 -2.89 10.90
CA PRO A 134 12.33 -2.76 10.51
C PRO A 134 13.15 -2.16 11.66
N ASN A 135 14.29 -2.76 11.94
CA ASN A 135 15.20 -2.39 13.02
C ASN A 135 14.61 -2.48 14.44
N ALA A 136 13.45 -3.12 14.64
CA ALA A 136 12.98 -3.47 15.97
C ALA A 136 13.81 -4.63 16.55
N PRO A 137 14.04 -4.72 17.86
CA PRO A 137 14.70 -5.87 18.45
C PRO A 137 13.93 -7.16 18.12
N PHE A 138 14.65 -8.19 17.73
CA PHE A 138 14.08 -9.52 17.55
C PHE A 138 14.14 -10.27 18.87
N ASN A 139 13.06 -10.95 19.24
CA ASN A 139 13.02 -11.81 20.42
C ASN A 139 12.42 -13.16 20.01
N MET A 140 13.23 -14.20 20.12
CA MET A 140 12.84 -15.57 19.76
C MET A 140 11.70 -16.11 20.64
N ALA A 141 11.60 -15.67 21.90
CA ALA A 141 10.49 -16.02 22.79
C ALA A 141 9.11 -15.52 22.31
N GLY A 142 9.08 -14.61 21.33
CA GLY A 142 7.83 -14.18 20.67
C GLY A 142 7.27 -15.20 19.66
N LEU A 143 8.04 -16.22 19.30
CA LEU A 143 7.62 -17.30 18.40
C LEU A 143 7.00 -18.42 19.24
N GLN A 144 5.67 -18.47 19.32
CA GLN A 144 4.96 -19.33 20.29
C GLN A 144 4.38 -20.61 19.69
N ASP A 145 4.33 -20.74 18.35
CA ASP A 145 3.69 -21.88 17.70
C ASP A 145 4.68 -23.06 17.55
N SER A 146 4.30 -24.25 18.04
CA SER A 146 5.05 -25.49 17.84
C SER A 146 4.91 -26.03 16.43
N HIS A 147 5.86 -26.86 15.99
CA HIS A 147 5.88 -27.48 14.66
C HIS A 147 5.71 -26.50 13.51
N THR A 148 6.29 -25.31 13.66
CA THR A 148 6.15 -24.19 12.74
C THR A 148 7.50 -23.80 12.13
N GLY A 149 7.53 -23.64 10.80
CA GLY A 149 8.67 -23.09 10.09
C GLY A 149 8.62 -21.55 10.06
N TRP A 150 9.60 -20.90 10.67
CA TRP A 150 9.64 -19.43 10.73
C TRP A 150 10.65 -18.86 9.75
N ILE A 151 10.29 -17.77 9.07
CA ILE A 151 11.19 -16.96 8.24
C ILE A 151 11.37 -15.59 8.88
N LEU A 152 12.61 -15.24 9.22
CA LEU A 152 13.00 -13.90 9.64
C LEU A 152 13.75 -13.20 8.49
N ASP A 153 13.11 -12.25 7.85
CA ASP A 153 13.68 -11.53 6.72
C ASP A 153 14.40 -10.25 7.17
N LEU A 154 15.71 -10.28 7.13
CA LEU A 154 16.62 -9.17 7.47
C LEU A 154 17.47 -8.70 6.29
N ARG A 155 17.07 -9.04 5.05
CA ARG A 155 17.86 -8.71 3.85
C ARG A 155 18.11 -7.21 3.68
N ALA A 156 17.16 -6.38 4.10
CA ALA A 156 17.23 -4.91 4.00
C ALA A 156 17.68 -4.23 5.31
N GLU A 157 18.07 -4.99 6.33
CA GLU A 157 18.38 -4.49 7.67
C GLU A 157 19.83 -4.75 8.08
N GLN A 158 20.28 -3.97 9.06
CA GLN A 158 21.58 -4.15 9.70
C GLN A 158 21.34 -4.42 11.20
N PRO A 159 21.27 -5.69 11.62
CA PRO A 159 21.13 -6.04 13.02
C PRO A 159 22.36 -5.56 13.84
N PRO A 160 22.19 -5.39 15.16
CA PRO A 160 23.29 -4.98 16.03
C PRO A 160 24.42 -6.01 16.06
N ALA A 161 25.61 -5.57 16.42
CA ALA A 161 26.74 -6.46 16.66
C ALA A 161 26.39 -7.47 17.78
N GLY A 162 26.70 -8.74 17.56
CA GLY A 162 26.35 -9.83 18.50
C GLY A 162 25.04 -10.55 18.22
N PHE A 163 24.23 -10.08 17.26
CA PHE A 163 22.96 -10.71 16.88
C PHE A 163 23.09 -12.22 16.58
N GLY A 164 24.17 -12.63 15.89
CA GLY A 164 24.41 -14.05 15.62
C GLY A 164 24.56 -14.87 16.89
N ARG A 165 25.26 -14.35 17.90
CA ARG A 165 25.41 -15.03 19.20
C ARG A 165 24.07 -15.13 19.93
N GLU A 166 23.26 -14.07 19.93
CA GLU A 166 21.93 -14.09 20.51
C GLU A 166 21.04 -15.16 19.84
N LEU A 167 21.15 -15.34 18.51
CA LEU A 167 20.43 -16.40 17.81
C LEU A 167 20.81 -17.81 18.31
N VAL A 168 22.08 -18.07 18.59
CA VAL A 168 22.57 -19.37 19.08
C VAL A 168 22.19 -19.57 20.55
N GLU A 169 22.34 -18.55 21.38
CA GLU A 169 22.02 -18.61 22.81
C GLU A 169 20.52 -18.78 23.08
N ASP A 170 19.67 -18.24 22.22
CA ASP A 170 18.22 -18.26 22.38
C ASP A 170 17.54 -19.45 21.70
N THR A 171 18.26 -20.40 21.11
CA THR A 171 17.70 -21.56 20.41
C THR A 171 16.75 -22.39 21.26
N ASP A 172 17.03 -22.53 22.56
CA ASP A 172 16.18 -23.25 23.51
C ASP A 172 14.80 -22.59 23.74
N ARG A 173 14.61 -21.35 23.27
CA ARG A 173 13.33 -20.63 23.37
C ARG A 173 12.41 -20.90 22.21
N LEU A 174 12.87 -21.57 21.15
CA LEU A 174 12.00 -21.99 20.06
C LEU A 174 11.09 -23.13 20.53
N PRO A 175 9.80 -23.10 20.21
CA PRO A 175 8.87 -24.17 20.52
C PRO A 175 9.30 -25.49 19.88
N GLU A 176 8.92 -26.61 20.52
CA GLU A 176 9.24 -27.96 20.05
C GLU A 176 8.83 -28.18 18.59
N GLY A 177 9.72 -28.79 17.82
CA GLY A 177 9.50 -29.09 16.39
C GLY A 177 9.48 -27.87 15.48
N SER A 178 9.76 -26.67 16.00
CA SER A 178 9.85 -25.45 15.20
C SER A 178 11.27 -25.18 14.75
N CYS A 179 11.42 -24.52 13.60
CA CYS A 179 12.71 -24.09 13.09
C CYS A 179 12.63 -22.67 12.51
N LEU A 180 13.75 -21.94 12.57
CA LEU A 180 13.87 -20.57 12.11
C LEU A 180 14.89 -20.48 10.98
N VAL A 181 14.49 -19.90 9.86
CA VAL A 181 15.40 -19.52 8.77
C VAL A 181 15.50 -18.00 8.72
N VAL A 182 16.73 -17.49 8.90
CA VAL A 182 17.04 -16.06 8.84
C VAL A 182 17.63 -15.74 7.48
N LEU A 183 17.11 -14.70 6.82
CA LEU A 183 17.61 -14.24 5.52
C LEU A 183 18.41 -12.95 5.71
N MET A 184 19.67 -12.95 5.29
CA MET A 184 20.56 -11.79 5.46
C MET A 184 21.44 -11.55 4.23
N SER A 185 21.94 -10.32 4.06
CA SER A 185 23.04 -10.07 3.13
C SER A 185 24.35 -10.58 3.72
N THR A 186 25.28 -10.99 2.85
CA THR A 186 26.62 -11.44 3.28
C THR A 186 27.35 -10.35 4.08
N THR A 187 27.18 -9.09 3.66
CA THR A 187 27.83 -7.94 4.32
C THR A 187 27.28 -7.70 5.72
N ALA A 188 25.94 -7.76 5.89
CA ALA A 188 25.32 -7.57 7.20
C ALA A 188 25.71 -8.72 8.16
N TRP A 189 25.72 -9.96 7.67
CA TRP A 189 26.11 -11.10 8.49
C TRP A 189 27.58 -11.01 8.94
N ALA A 190 28.50 -10.60 8.06
CA ALA A 190 29.90 -10.41 8.43
C ALA A 190 30.10 -9.43 9.60
N GLN A 191 29.17 -8.48 9.78
CA GLN A 191 29.21 -7.48 10.86
C GLN A 191 28.58 -7.97 12.18
N CYS A 192 27.53 -8.78 12.12
CA CYS A 192 26.75 -9.18 13.29
C CYS A 192 26.82 -10.67 13.64
N GLY A 193 27.36 -11.52 12.76
CA GLY A 193 27.38 -12.98 12.89
C GLY A 193 28.63 -13.55 13.58
N GLN A 194 29.46 -12.70 14.20
CA GLN A 194 30.66 -13.15 14.90
C GLN A 194 30.32 -14.12 16.04
N GLY A 195 30.98 -15.29 16.05
CA GLY A 195 30.74 -16.34 17.04
C GLY A 195 29.50 -17.20 16.77
N ALA A 196 28.96 -17.18 15.56
CA ALA A 196 27.80 -17.97 15.12
C ALA A 196 27.96 -18.41 13.64
N THR A 197 29.17 -18.66 13.20
CA THR A 197 29.45 -19.03 11.81
C THR A 197 28.91 -20.41 11.45
N GLU A 198 28.73 -21.29 12.43
CA GLU A 198 28.25 -22.66 12.31
C GLU A 198 26.77 -22.74 11.89
N ILE A 199 25.97 -21.71 12.16
CA ILE A 199 24.55 -21.66 11.76
C ILE A 199 24.34 -20.95 10.42
N ALA A 200 25.40 -20.48 9.75
CA ALA A 200 25.30 -19.72 8.51
C ALA A 200 25.66 -20.55 7.28
N ARG A 201 24.86 -20.37 6.22
CA ARG A 201 25.15 -20.92 4.90
C ARG A 201 25.11 -19.82 3.84
N PRO A 202 26.22 -19.53 3.15
CA PRO A 202 26.21 -18.68 1.97
C PRO A 202 25.62 -19.44 0.79
N LEU A 203 24.69 -18.80 0.06
CA LEU A 203 24.03 -19.37 -1.12
C LEU A 203 24.59 -18.77 -2.40
N GLU A 204 25.08 -19.62 -3.31
CA GLU A 204 25.46 -19.27 -4.68
C GLU A 204 24.33 -19.62 -5.67
N GLY A 205 23.50 -20.59 -5.29
CA GLY A 205 22.36 -21.10 -6.04
C GLY A 205 22.75 -22.07 -7.17
N PRO A 206 21.77 -22.80 -7.72
CA PRO A 206 21.98 -23.84 -8.69
C PRO A 206 22.46 -23.30 -10.06
N PRO A 207 22.95 -24.18 -10.97
CA PRO A 207 23.31 -23.79 -12.34
C PRO A 207 22.18 -23.03 -13.04
N ARG A 208 22.51 -21.90 -13.67
CA ARG A 208 21.54 -20.96 -14.26
C ARG A 208 20.70 -21.59 -15.37
N GLU A 209 21.29 -22.51 -16.12
CA GLU A 209 20.59 -23.27 -17.16
C GLU A 209 19.45 -24.12 -16.60
N HIS A 210 19.63 -24.71 -15.41
CA HIS A 210 18.58 -25.51 -14.76
C HIS A 210 17.41 -24.62 -14.33
N ILE A 211 17.69 -23.42 -13.83
CA ILE A 211 16.66 -22.45 -13.45
C ILE A 211 15.88 -21.99 -14.68
N LEU A 212 16.61 -21.58 -15.72
CA LEU A 212 16.00 -21.12 -16.97
C LEU A 212 15.15 -22.20 -17.61
N ARG A 213 15.66 -23.44 -17.69
CA ARG A 213 14.93 -24.62 -18.19
C ARG A 213 13.61 -24.81 -17.42
N LYS A 214 13.68 -24.78 -16.10
CA LYS A 214 12.49 -25.00 -15.26
C LYS A 214 11.45 -23.90 -15.43
N GLN A 215 11.86 -22.66 -15.62
CA GLN A 215 10.96 -21.55 -15.90
C GLN A 215 10.33 -21.65 -17.30
N LEU A 216 11.10 -22.02 -18.33
CA LEU A 216 10.58 -22.20 -19.69
C LEU A 216 9.57 -23.36 -19.78
N LEU A 217 9.69 -24.38 -18.94
CA LEU A 217 8.71 -25.47 -18.85
C LEU A 217 7.32 -25.01 -18.33
N GLN A 218 7.24 -23.82 -17.74
CA GLN A 218 5.97 -23.21 -17.30
C GLN A 218 5.29 -22.37 -18.41
N ALA A 219 5.90 -22.27 -19.59
CA ALA A 219 5.28 -21.55 -20.70
C ALA A 219 3.92 -22.18 -21.07
N PRO A 220 2.93 -21.36 -21.47
CA PRO A 220 1.58 -21.84 -21.83
C PRO A 220 1.55 -22.61 -23.17
N PHE A 221 2.71 -22.78 -23.79
CA PHE A 221 2.90 -23.46 -25.06
C PHE A 221 4.25 -24.18 -25.09
N THR A 222 4.42 -25.10 -26.02
CA THR A 222 5.66 -25.87 -26.17
C THR A 222 6.78 -25.00 -26.76
N ILE A 223 7.94 -25.00 -26.12
CA ILE A 223 9.18 -24.33 -26.57
C ILE A 223 10.25 -25.41 -26.73
N ASN A 224 11.03 -25.35 -27.79
CA ASN A 224 12.23 -26.17 -27.91
C ASN A 224 13.35 -25.56 -27.06
N ILE A 225 13.37 -25.91 -25.79
CA ILE A 225 14.26 -25.33 -24.79
C ILE A 225 15.71 -25.62 -25.09
N ASP A 226 16.02 -26.81 -25.65
CA ASP A 226 17.39 -27.21 -25.94
C ASP A 226 18.01 -26.34 -27.04
N ASN A 227 17.23 -25.91 -28.04
CA ASN A 227 17.71 -24.96 -29.06
C ASN A 227 18.10 -23.62 -28.44
N TRP A 228 17.31 -23.11 -27.48
CA TRP A 228 17.65 -21.89 -26.78
C TRP A 228 18.89 -22.03 -25.90
N LEU A 229 18.98 -23.08 -25.09
CA LEU A 229 20.08 -23.29 -24.13
C LEU A 229 21.40 -23.67 -24.83
N SER A 230 21.35 -24.32 -26.00
CA SER A 230 22.54 -24.62 -26.79
C SER A 230 23.13 -23.38 -27.49
N SER A 231 22.42 -22.27 -27.47
CA SER A 231 22.90 -21.03 -28.10
C SER A 231 23.99 -20.37 -27.24
N ASP A 232 25.16 -20.20 -27.81
CA ASP A 232 26.33 -19.56 -27.21
C ASP A 232 26.04 -18.19 -26.58
N PRO A 233 25.31 -17.25 -27.23
CA PRO A 233 25.01 -15.95 -26.63
C PRO A 233 24.16 -16.06 -25.37
N ILE A 234 23.20 -16.98 -25.32
CA ILE A 234 22.34 -17.19 -24.13
C ILE A 234 23.16 -17.81 -23.00
N SER A 235 23.84 -18.92 -23.28
CA SER A 235 24.65 -19.61 -22.26
C SER A 235 25.69 -18.67 -21.62
N ARG A 236 26.41 -17.88 -22.43
CA ARG A 236 27.35 -16.86 -21.90
C ARG A 236 26.67 -15.74 -21.15
N GLY A 237 25.48 -15.29 -21.59
CA GLY A 237 24.73 -14.22 -20.99
C GLY A 237 24.22 -14.58 -19.59
N ILE A 238 23.73 -15.82 -19.41
CA ILE A 238 23.13 -16.25 -18.13
C ILE A 238 24.14 -16.69 -17.07
N THR A 239 25.31 -17.21 -17.48
CA THR A 239 26.30 -17.81 -16.56
C THR A 239 26.74 -16.88 -15.41
N PRO A 240 27.05 -15.58 -15.61
CA PRO A 240 27.50 -14.70 -14.54
C PRO A 240 26.36 -14.13 -13.70
N LEU A 241 25.10 -14.40 -14.05
CA LEU A 241 23.96 -13.74 -13.45
C LEU A 241 23.49 -14.43 -12.17
N LEU A 242 22.74 -13.69 -11.35
CA LEU A 242 22.06 -14.24 -10.17
C LEU A 242 20.75 -14.97 -10.55
N PRO A 243 20.30 -15.96 -9.76
CA PRO A 243 19.07 -16.71 -9.99
C PRO A 243 17.84 -15.86 -10.33
N ALA A 244 17.64 -14.72 -9.66
CA ALA A 244 16.51 -13.84 -9.91
C ALA A 244 16.45 -13.26 -11.34
N LYS A 245 17.61 -13.12 -12.00
CA LYS A 245 17.68 -12.63 -13.39
C LYS A 245 17.18 -13.64 -14.41
N MET A 246 17.09 -14.92 -14.04
CA MET A 246 16.59 -15.96 -14.94
C MET A 246 15.14 -15.77 -15.33
N ALA A 247 14.34 -15.13 -14.48
CA ALA A 247 12.95 -14.80 -14.80
C ALA A 247 12.84 -13.80 -15.97
N ALA A 248 13.72 -12.80 -16.03
CA ALA A 248 13.76 -11.85 -17.14
C ALA A 248 14.14 -12.56 -18.47
N TRP A 249 15.14 -13.44 -18.42
CA TRP A 249 15.55 -14.24 -19.59
C TRP A 249 14.44 -15.19 -20.05
N ALA A 250 13.78 -15.89 -19.12
CA ALA A 250 12.66 -16.76 -19.46
C ALA A 250 11.51 -15.97 -20.09
N ASN A 251 11.14 -14.82 -19.51
CA ASN A 251 10.09 -13.97 -20.05
C ASN A 251 10.46 -13.42 -21.45
N ALA A 252 11.71 -13.03 -21.68
CA ALA A 252 12.16 -12.59 -22.99
C ALA A 252 12.01 -13.71 -24.05
N ILE A 253 12.43 -14.94 -23.73
CA ILE A 253 12.27 -16.11 -24.61
C ILE A 253 10.78 -16.41 -24.87
N ILE A 254 9.96 -16.51 -23.80
CA ILE A 254 8.53 -16.84 -23.92
C ILE A 254 7.81 -15.78 -24.77
N THR A 255 8.13 -14.51 -24.57
CA THR A 255 7.50 -13.43 -25.33
C THR A 255 7.92 -13.44 -26.81
N THR A 256 9.21 -13.65 -27.09
CA THR A 256 9.70 -13.79 -28.46
C THR A 256 9.02 -14.96 -29.18
N GLU A 257 8.89 -16.09 -28.52
CA GLU A 257 8.15 -17.25 -29.04
C GLU A 257 6.67 -16.96 -29.30
N ASP A 258 6.00 -16.26 -28.38
CA ASP A 258 4.58 -15.88 -28.54
C ASP A 258 4.38 -14.91 -29.72
N ILE A 259 5.28 -13.94 -29.87
CA ILE A 259 5.26 -13.00 -31.01
C ILE A 259 5.44 -13.76 -32.33
N GLU A 260 6.45 -14.64 -32.41
CA GLU A 260 6.72 -15.41 -33.64
C GLU A 260 5.58 -16.36 -33.98
N ARG A 261 4.97 -17.02 -33.01
CA ARG A 261 3.78 -17.85 -33.23
C ARG A 261 2.62 -17.08 -33.82
N ARG A 262 2.38 -15.86 -33.31
CA ARG A 262 1.31 -14.98 -33.84
C ARG A 262 1.57 -14.54 -35.28
N LYS A 263 2.84 -14.38 -35.67
CA LYS A 263 3.25 -14.07 -37.05
C LYS A 263 3.24 -15.29 -37.94
N GLY A 264 3.05 -16.51 -37.43
CA GLY A 264 3.15 -17.75 -38.16
C GLY A 264 4.63 -18.18 -38.42
N GLY A 265 5.57 -17.65 -37.64
CA GLY A 265 6.98 -18.02 -37.68
C GLY A 265 7.27 -19.36 -37.00
N LEU A 266 8.45 -19.89 -37.20
CA LEU A 266 8.88 -21.18 -36.67
C LEU A 266 9.35 -21.11 -35.22
N GLY A 267 9.71 -19.90 -34.71
CA GLY A 267 10.27 -19.77 -33.37
C GLY A 267 11.45 -20.70 -33.11
N SER A 268 11.47 -21.39 -32.00
CA SER A 268 12.49 -22.39 -31.62
C SER A 268 12.39 -23.71 -32.36
N ASP A 269 11.39 -23.93 -33.22
CA ASP A 269 11.35 -25.10 -34.11
C ASP A 269 12.27 -24.89 -35.32
N ALA A 270 12.76 -23.67 -35.54
CA ALA A 270 13.81 -23.41 -36.54
C ALA A 270 15.14 -24.04 -36.11
N ALA A 271 15.96 -24.47 -37.10
CA ALA A 271 17.26 -25.02 -36.79
C ALA A 271 18.18 -23.93 -36.16
N PRO A 272 18.98 -24.26 -35.12
CA PRO A 272 19.78 -23.29 -34.35
C PRO A 272 20.82 -22.53 -35.16
N ASP A 273 21.29 -23.09 -36.30
CA ASP A 273 22.28 -22.50 -37.17
C ASP A 273 21.70 -21.54 -38.21
N THR A 274 20.37 -21.44 -38.32
CA THR A 274 19.71 -20.53 -39.28
C THR A 274 19.87 -19.07 -38.85
N GLU A 275 19.98 -18.17 -39.83
CA GLU A 275 20.05 -16.73 -39.59
C GLU A 275 18.75 -16.23 -38.90
N TYR A 276 17.63 -16.86 -39.20
CA TYR A 276 16.35 -16.57 -38.54
C TYR A 276 16.44 -16.81 -37.01
N PHE A 277 16.88 -18.00 -36.57
CA PHE A 277 16.99 -18.29 -35.14
C PHE A 277 18.06 -17.44 -34.46
N LYS A 278 19.20 -17.18 -35.12
CA LYS A 278 20.23 -16.27 -34.60
C LYS A 278 19.69 -14.85 -34.35
N CYS A 279 18.82 -14.35 -35.24
CA CYS A 279 18.14 -13.05 -35.01
C CYS A 279 17.28 -13.08 -33.79
N LEU A 280 16.48 -14.14 -33.55
CA LEU A 280 15.66 -14.30 -32.35
C LEU A 280 16.51 -14.35 -31.06
N VAL A 281 17.63 -15.09 -31.11
CA VAL A 281 18.58 -15.15 -29.98
C VAL A 281 19.13 -13.77 -29.65
N LEU A 282 19.53 -12.99 -30.64
CA LEU A 282 20.03 -11.62 -30.41
C LEU A 282 18.94 -10.70 -29.84
N GLU A 283 17.70 -10.86 -30.26
CA GLU A 283 16.57 -10.10 -29.72
C GLU A 283 16.33 -10.44 -28.25
N VAL A 284 16.36 -11.72 -27.89
CA VAL A 284 16.23 -12.18 -26.50
C VAL A 284 17.37 -11.63 -25.63
N VAL A 285 18.61 -11.69 -26.09
CA VAL A 285 19.77 -11.16 -25.35
C VAL A 285 19.59 -9.66 -25.10
N LYS A 286 19.24 -8.88 -26.12
CA LYS A 286 18.98 -7.45 -25.99
C LYS A 286 17.86 -7.14 -24.98
N ALA A 287 16.77 -7.90 -25.06
CA ALA A 287 15.63 -7.75 -24.15
C ALA A 287 15.98 -8.10 -22.70
N ALA A 288 16.79 -9.12 -22.50
CA ALA A 288 17.26 -9.55 -21.17
C ALA A 288 18.31 -8.60 -20.56
N GLU A 289 19.03 -7.84 -21.41
CA GLU A 289 20.00 -6.80 -21.03
C GLU A 289 19.36 -5.39 -20.94
N ASP A 290 18.06 -5.29 -20.84
CA ASP A 290 17.29 -4.04 -20.72
C ASP A 290 17.56 -3.05 -21.87
N TRP A 291 17.87 -3.53 -23.07
CA TRP A 291 18.10 -2.73 -24.30
C TRP A 291 19.13 -1.60 -24.17
N ARG A 292 19.96 -1.60 -23.11
CA ARG A 292 20.82 -0.46 -22.77
C ARG A 292 21.81 -0.09 -23.87
N THR A 293 22.48 -1.07 -24.45
CA THR A 293 23.44 -0.85 -25.54
C THR A 293 22.74 -0.37 -26.81
N GLU A 294 21.56 -0.91 -27.10
CA GLU A 294 20.77 -0.50 -28.27
C GLU A 294 20.28 0.93 -28.13
N LEU A 295 19.77 1.31 -26.94
CA LEU A 295 19.33 2.67 -26.65
C LEU A 295 20.48 3.68 -26.69
N LEU A 296 21.66 3.32 -26.19
CA LEU A 296 22.86 4.15 -26.33
C LEU A 296 23.19 4.40 -27.79
N ASN A 297 23.20 3.37 -28.62
CA ASN A 297 23.47 3.49 -30.07
C ASN A 297 22.38 4.29 -30.76
N TRP A 298 21.11 4.07 -30.40
CA TRP A 298 20.00 4.82 -30.94
C TRP A 298 20.10 6.31 -30.60
N HIS A 299 20.44 6.67 -29.35
CA HIS A 299 20.64 8.06 -28.94
C HIS A 299 21.84 8.72 -29.61
N ASN A 300 22.89 7.98 -29.86
CA ASN A 300 24.08 8.48 -30.61
C ASN A 300 23.77 8.80 -32.09
N THR A 301 22.84 8.04 -32.68
CA THR A 301 22.43 8.25 -34.08
C THR A 301 21.30 9.26 -34.24
N HIS A 302 20.51 9.48 -33.20
CA HIS A 302 19.36 10.42 -33.19
C HIS A 302 19.61 11.57 -32.19
N SER A 303 20.38 12.55 -32.61
CA SER A 303 20.74 13.71 -31.77
C SER A 303 19.64 14.75 -31.68
N ASP A 304 18.67 14.77 -32.60
CA ASP A 304 17.53 15.70 -32.58
C ASP A 304 16.55 15.35 -31.43
N SER A 305 16.22 16.36 -30.65
CA SER A 305 15.31 16.23 -29.52
C SER A 305 13.90 15.79 -29.91
N ALA A 306 13.45 16.07 -31.13
CA ALA A 306 12.14 15.65 -31.62
C ALA A 306 11.99 14.12 -31.63
N TYR A 307 13.02 13.39 -32.05
CA TYR A 307 13.02 11.91 -32.02
C TYR A 307 13.06 11.40 -30.58
N ARG A 308 13.91 11.98 -29.73
CA ARG A 308 14.08 11.56 -28.35
C ARG A 308 12.83 11.79 -27.51
N ASN A 309 12.20 12.97 -27.68
CA ASN A 309 10.97 13.31 -26.99
C ASN A 309 9.79 12.43 -27.46
N TYR A 310 9.75 12.10 -28.76
CA TYR A 310 8.73 11.20 -29.27
C TYR A 310 8.93 9.76 -28.75
N LEU A 311 10.15 9.24 -28.76
CA LEU A 311 10.47 7.93 -28.20
C LEU A 311 10.05 7.84 -26.73
N LEU A 312 10.41 8.85 -25.92
CA LEU A 312 10.09 8.88 -24.49
C LEU A 312 8.58 9.03 -24.24
N ALA A 313 7.90 9.90 -25.00
CA ALA A 313 6.45 10.05 -24.93
C ALA A 313 5.72 8.76 -25.34
N ALA A 314 6.20 8.08 -26.40
CA ALA A 314 5.64 6.81 -26.82
C ALA A 314 5.86 5.71 -25.77
N ALA A 315 6.99 5.70 -25.07
CA ALA A 315 7.27 4.77 -23.99
C ALA A 315 6.35 4.98 -22.78
N VAL A 316 6.17 6.23 -22.38
CA VAL A 316 5.28 6.58 -21.26
C VAL A 316 3.82 6.27 -21.60
N LEU A 317 3.38 6.59 -22.82
CA LEU A 317 1.99 6.47 -23.27
C LEU A 317 1.74 5.27 -24.17
N GLU A 318 2.54 4.21 -24.08
CA GLU A 318 2.35 3.01 -24.89
C GLU A 318 0.91 2.49 -24.79
N GLY A 319 0.27 2.25 -25.95
CA GLY A 319 -1.12 1.87 -26.05
C GLY A 319 -2.10 3.03 -26.24
N ALA A 320 -1.62 4.28 -26.15
CA ALA A 320 -2.42 5.45 -26.51
C ALA A 320 -2.45 5.68 -28.01
N SER A 321 -3.42 6.50 -28.47
CA SER A 321 -3.51 6.86 -29.90
C SER A 321 -2.30 7.68 -30.34
N SER A 322 -1.98 7.55 -31.62
CA SER A 322 -0.85 8.24 -32.25
C SER A 322 -0.90 9.77 -32.11
N ASP A 323 -2.10 10.35 -32.20
CA ASP A 323 -2.32 11.80 -32.01
C ASP A 323 -1.98 12.24 -30.58
N LYS A 324 -2.37 11.47 -29.57
CA LYS A 324 -2.06 11.78 -28.17
C LYS A 324 -0.56 11.72 -27.91
N ILE A 325 0.13 10.67 -28.39
CA ILE A 325 1.58 10.54 -28.23
C ILE A 325 2.31 11.69 -28.92
N TYR A 326 1.86 12.08 -30.13
CA TYR A 326 2.44 13.20 -30.85
C TYR A 326 2.30 14.52 -30.09
N ARG A 327 1.12 14.83 -29.54
CA ARG A 327 0.90 16.01 -28.70
C ARG A 327 1.69 15.94 -27.41
N ALA A 328 1.74 14.78 -26.79
CA ALA A 328 2.51 14.55 -25.57
C ALA A 328 4.00 14.78 -25.77
N SER A 329 4.56 14.38 -26.92
CA SER A 329 5.98 14.65 -27.25
C SER A 329 6.29 16.15 -27.36
N ALA A 330 5.36 16.93 -27.90
CA ALA A 330 5.49 18.40 -27.96
C ALA A 330 5.38 19.04 -26.57
N SER A 331 4.46 18.55 -25.72
CA SER A 331 4.33 19.03 -24.34
C SER A 331 5.54 18.65 -23.48
N LEU A 332 6.15 17.47 -23.75
CA LEU A 332 7.38 17.04 -23.08
C LEU A 332 8.55 17.97 -23.43
N ALA A 333 8.74 18.34 -24.70
CA ALA A 333 9.75 19.31 -25.10
C ALA A 333 9.62 20.62 -24.32
N THR A 334 8.38 21.12 -24.19
CA THR A 334 8.09 22.31 -23.40
C THR A 334 8.43 22.13 -21.90
N ALA A 335 8.07 20.99 -21.33
CA ALA A 335 8.35 20.66 -19.94
C ALA A 335 9.86 20.55 -19.65
N LEU A 336 10.63 20.06 -20.61
CA LEU A 336 12.09 19.96 -20.55
C LEU A 336 12.82 21.29 -20.90
N ASN A 337 12.07 22.40 -21.01
CA ASN A 337 12.59 23.72 -21.40
C ASN A 337 13.27 23.77 -22.77
N GLU A 338 12.89 22.87 -23.66
CA GLU A 338 13.31 22.91 -25.04
C GLU A 338 12.43 23.88 -25.82
N LYS A 339 13.01 24.59 -26.80
CA LYS A 339 12.25 25.42 -27.72
C LYS A 339 11.86 24.57 -28.93
N PRO A 340 10.62 24.06 -28.99
CA PRO A 340 10.19 23.33 -30.17
C PRO A 340 10.23 24.27 -31.38
N GLU A 341 10.84 23.83 -32.47
CA GLU A 341 10.78 24.58 -33.72
C GLU A 341 9.31 24.67 -34.18
N PRO A 342 8.84 25.86 -34.58
CA PRO A 342 7.48 26.02 -35.07
C PRO A 342 7.30 25.20 -36.36
N ARG A 343 6.45 24.21 -36.31
CA ARG A 343 6.15 23.34 -37.46
C ARG A 343 4.90 23.87 -38.17
N ASN A 344 5.08 24.35 -39.40
CA ASN A 344 4.02 24.90 -40.20
C ASN A 344 3.55 23.86 -41.26
N GLY A 345 2.29 23.46 -41.20
CA GLY A 345 1.68 22.55 -42.16
C GLY A 345 2.38 21.17 -42.20
N GLN A 346 2.83 20.77 -43.38
CA GLN A 346 3.50 19.49 -43.58
C GLN A 346 5.02 19.52 -43.33
N GLN A 347 5.52 20.62 -42.79
CA GLN A 347 6.94 20.72 -42.40
C GLN A 347 7.19 19.93 -41.09
N GLY A 348 8.28 19.19 -41.08
CA GLY A 348 8.66 18.36 -39.95
C GLY A 348 8.34 16.87 -40.13
N LEU A 349 8.67 16.09 -39.09
CA LEU A 349 8.52 14.65 -39.13
C LEU A 349 7.05 14.24 -38.83
N GLY A 350 6.47 13.45 -39.72
CA GLY A 350 5.16 12.87 -39.50
C GLY A 350 5.16 11.75 -38.45
N VAL A 351 4.01 11.48 -37.86
CA VAL A 351 3.83 10.43 -36.85
C VAL A 351 4.35 9.06 -37.33
N VAL A 352 4.07 8.69 -38.58
CA VAL A 352 4.50 7.39 -39.13
C VAL A 352 6.03 7.24 -39.11
N ALA A 353 6.76 8.29 -39.54
CA ALA A 353 8.23 8.29 -39.56
C ALA A 353 8.78 8.25 -38.13
N LEU A 354 8.21 9.02 -37.20
CA LEU A 354 8.60 9.04 -35.79
C LEU A 354 8.36 7.69 -35.13
N THR A 355 7.19 7.08 -35.36
CA THR A 355 6.83 5.76 -34.81
C THR A 355 7.79 4.68 -35.30
N HIS A 356 8.08 4.66 -36.61
CA HIS A 356 9.03 3.70 -37.18
C HIS A 356 10.43 3.88 -36.58
N THR A 357 10.92 5.11 -36.49
CA THR A 357 12.22 5.43 -35.91
C THR A 357 12.32 5.08 -34.43
N ALA A 358 11.20 5.17 -33.69
CA ALA A 358 11.11 4.79 -32.27
C ALA A 358 11.03 3.26 -32.05
N ASN A 359 11.21 2.41 -33.06
CA ASN A 359 11.03 0.96 -33.01
C ASN A 359 9.60 0.56 -32.56
N ALA A 360 8.60 1.36 -32.94
CA ALA A 360 7.21 1.12 -32.62
C ALA A 360 6.37 0.90 -33.90
N GLU A 361 5.14 0.46 -33.74
CA GLU A 361 4.18 0.20 -34.79
C GLU A 361 2.85 0.87 -34.51
N LEU A 362 2.26 1.44 -35.56
CA LEU A 362 0.89 1.93 -35.53
C LEU A 362 -0.06 0.74 -35.75
N GLN A 363 -0.85 0.45 -34.75
CA GLN A 363 -1.83 -0.63 -34.77
C GLN A 363 -3.07 -0.24 -35.61
N PRO A 364 -3.89 -1.20 -36.10
CA PRO A 364 -5.10 -0.94 -36.87
C PRO A 364 -6.14 -0.07 -36.14
N ASP A 365 -6.14 -0.06 -34.81
CA ASP A 365 -6.99 0.76 -33.95
C ASP A 365 -6.44 2.19 -33.73
N GLY A 366 -5.32 2.55 -34.37
CA GLY A 366 -4.68 3.85 -34.26
C GLY A 366 -3.78 4.01 -33.03
N THR A 367 -3.63 2.97 -32.22
CA THR A 367 -2.73 2.99 -31.06
C THR A 367 -1.28 2.67 -31.45
N ILE A 368 -0.32 3.05 -30.61
CA ILE A 368 1.11 2.80 -30.83
C ILE A 368 1.60 1.78 -29.83
N ARG A 369 2.31 0.75 -30.33
CA ARG A 369 2.99 -0.26 -29.52
C ARG A 369 4.42 -0.46 -29.99
N PHE A 370 5.32 -0.71 -29.04
CA PHE A 370 6.69 -1.09 -29.38
C PHE A 370 6.76 -2.49 -30.00
N ARG A 371 7.72 -2.67 -30.91
CA ARG A 371 7.97 -3.97 -31.56
C ARG A 371 8.56 -4.99 -30.62
N TYR A 372 9.32 -4.50 -29.64
CA TYR A 372 10.14 -5.31 -28.73
C TYR A 372 9.56 -5.34 -27.32
N HIS A 373 9.74 -6.47 -26.68
CA HIS A 373 9.29 -6.66 -25.29
C HIS A 373 10.10 -5.79 -24.31
N ASN A 374 9.43 -5.21 -23.32
CA ASN A 374 10.00 -4.34 -22.28
C ASN A 374 10.76 -3.10 -22.81
N TYR A 375 10.67 -2.81 -24.11
CA TYR A 375 11.40 -1.68 -24.69
C TYR A 375 10.92 -0.34 -24.14
N ALA A 376 9.62 -0.18 -23.89
CA ALA A 376 9.07 1.02 -23.25
C ALA A 376 9.66 1.27 -21.87
N GLU A 377 9.75 0.23 -21.05
CA GLU A 377 10.35 0.33 -19.70
C GLU A 377 11.83 0.66 -19.78
N ALA A 378 12.56 -0.01 -20.67
CA ALA A 378 13.98 0.25 -20.92
C ALA A 378 14.26 1.69 -21.37
N VAL A 379 13.39 2.27 -22.21
CA VAL A 379 13.51 3.67 -22.65
C VAL A 379 13.39 4.63 -21.48
N VAL A 380 12.43 4.40 -20.58
CA VAL A 380 12.24 5.25 -19.39
C VAL A 380 13.41 5.09 -18.42
N ASP A 381 13.84 3.87 -18.13
CA ASP A 381 14.99 3.60 -17.25
C ASP A 381 16.28 4.19 -17.82
N TYR A 382 16.49 4.08 -19.14
CA TYR A 382 17.62 4.72 -19.81
C TYR A 382 17.61 6.23 -19.63
N PHE A 383 16.45 6.88 -19.83
CA PHE A 383 16.30 8.32 -19.63
C PHE A 383 16.60 8.74 -18.19
N LEU A 384 16.07 8.02 -17.21
CA LEU A 384 16.27 8.31 -15.78
C LEU A 384 17.75 8.23 -15.40
N ASP A 385 18.51 7.31 -16.01
CA ASP A 385 19.96 7.17 -15.81
C ASP A 385 20.78 8.22 -16.59
N ASP A 386 20.42 8.48 -17.87
CA ASP A 386 21.18 9.34 -18.78
C ASP A 386 20.96 10.84 -18.51
N ARG A 387 19.78 11.22 -18.01
CA ARG A 387 19.35 12.61 -17.80
C ARG A 387 18.92 12.91 -16.35
N PRO A 388 19.74 12.62 -15.34
CA PRO A 388 19.34 12.78 -13.93
C PRO A 388 19.01 14.25 -13.55
N HIS A 389 19.48 15.22 -14.31
CA HIS A 389 19.21 16.66 -14.12
C HIS A 389 17.82 17.09 -14.64
N LEU A 390 17.15 16.28 -15.46
CA LEU A 390 15.80 16.52 -15.98
C LEU A 390 14.71 15.68 -15.27
N LEU A 391 15.10 15.02 -14.21
CA LEU A 391 14.22 14.08 -13.51
C LEU A 391 12.96 14.72 -12.95
N GLU A 392 13.07 15.91 -12.39
CA GLU A 392 11.94 16.62 -11.79
C GLU A 392 10.96 17.10 -12.86
N GLU A 393 11.45 17.68 -13.95
CA GLU A 393 10.66 18.13 -15.08
C GLU A 393 9.92 16.97 -15.76
N PHE A 394 10.62 15.88 -15.99
CA PHE A 394 10.06 14.67 -16.55
C PHE A 394 8.96 14.09 -15.65
N THR A 395 9.21 14.01 -14.33
CA THR A 395 8.22 13.46 -13.40
C THR A 395 7.00 14.36 -13.30
N ARG A 396 7.18 15.68 -13.30
CA ARG A 396 6.08 16.64 -13.33
C ARG A 396 5.23 16.47 -14.59
N TRP A 397 5.90 16.34 -15.73
CA TRP A 397 5.21 16.10 -17.00
C TRP A 397 4.45 14.76 -16.99
N THR A 398 5.08 13.68 -16.55
CA THR A 398 4.45 12.35 -16.47
C THR A 398 3.26 12.33 -15.52
N ALA A 399 3.37 12.98 -14.36
CA ALA A 399 2.26 13.14 -13.43
C ALA A 399 1.07 13.90 -14.06
N ALA A 400 1.37 14.95 -14.84
CA ALA A 400 0.35 15.71 -15.55
C ALA A 400 -0.33 14.89 -16.67
N GLN A 401 0.39 13.95 -17.32
CA GLN A 401 -0.22 13.08 -18.34
C GLN A 401 -1.32 12.20 -17.74
N VAL A 402 -1.17 11.72 -16.51
CA VAL A 402 -2.20 10.94 -15.79
C VAL A 402 -3.50 11.75 -15.68
N THR A 403 -3.37 13.06 -15.45
CA THR A 403 -4.51 13.98 -15.32
C THR A 403 -5.14 14.36 -16.68
N THR A 404 -4.30 14.54 -17.72
CA THR A 404 -4.73 15.12 -19.00
C THR A 404 -5.27 14.10 -20.00
N LEU A 405 -5.01 12.82 -19.84
CA LEU A 405 -5.45 11.77 -20.76
C LEU A 405 -6.97 11.68 -20.89
N GLY A 406 -7.71 11.98 -19.82
CA GLY A 406 -9.18 12.06 -19.85
C GLY A 406 -9.92 10.75 -20.13
N GLU A 407 -9.20 9.65 -20.36
CA GLU A 407 -9.76 8.31 -20.62
C GLU A 407 -9.47 7.42 -19.44
N ALA A 408 -10.51 6.97 -18.75
CA ALA A 408 -10.39 6.11 -17.57
C ALA A 408 -9.55 4.84 -17.85
N ASP A 409 -9.70 4.28 -19.05
CA ASP A 409 -9.01 3.04 -19.47
C ASP A 409 -7.49 3.20 -19.62
N LEU A 410 -6.98 4.42 -19.81
CA LEU A 410 -5.55 4.70 -19.94
C LEU A 410 -4.95 5.34 -18.69
N THR A 411 -5.76 6.05 -17.90
CA THR A 411 -5.28 6.78 -16.71
C THR A 411 -4.78 5.84 -15.62
N ALA A 412 -5.55 4.81 -15.28
CA ALA A 412 -5.15 3.84 -14.27
C ALA A 412 -3.90 3.02 -14.68
N PRO A 413 -3.80 2.44 -15.90
CA PRO A 413 -2.58 1.77 -16.36
C PRO A 413 -1.35 2.69 -16.39
N LEU A 414 -1.51 3.97 -16.76
CA LEU A 414 -0.40 4.92 -16.74
C LEU A 414 0.06 5.20 -15.31
N ALA A 415 -0.87 5.49 -14.39
CA ALA A 415 -0.54 5.71 -12.98
C ALA A 415 0.20 4.52 -12.38
N GLN A 416 -0.20 3.31 -12.76
CA GLN A 416 0.49 2.08 -12.35
C GLN A 416 1.92 2.01 -12.86
N ARG A 417 2.17 2.22 -14.16
CA ARG A 417 3.51 2.20 -14.75
C ARG A 417 4.41 3.22 -14.08
N VAL A 418 3.91 4.45 -13.90
CA VAL A 418 4.65 5.53 -13.25
C VAL A 418 4.98 5.17 -11.80
N SER A 419 4.06 4.55 -11.09
CA SER A 419 4.29 4.04 -9.73
C SER A 419 5.39 2.99 -9.69
N HIS A 420 5.36 2.04 -10.64
CA HIS A 420 6.36 0.99 -10.76
C HIS A 420 7.76 1.55 -11.02
N TRP A 421 7.90 2.47 -11.98
CA TRP A 421 9.17 3.14 -12.26
C TRP A 421 9.69 3.91 -11.05
N THR A 422 8.80 4.60 -10.35
CA THR A 422 9.17 5.38 -9.16
C THR A 422 9.67 4.47 -8.02
N VAL A 423 9.03 3.33 -7.81
CA VAL A 423 9.47 2.34 -6.80
C VAL A 423 10.79 1.71 -7.23
N HIS A 424 10.92 1.30 -8.49
CA HIS A 424 12.16 0.75 -9.05
C HIS A 424 13.33 1.76 -8.96
N TYR A 425 13.09 3.02 -9.32
CA TYR A 425 14.06 4.09 -9.14
C TYR A 425 14.47 4.26 -7.67
N THR A 426 13.49 4.24 -6.75
CA THR A 426 13.73 4.36 -5.30
C THR A 426 14.60 3.21 -4.80
N ALA A 427 14.31 1.98 -5.21
CA ALA A 427 15.08 0.79 -4.87
C ALA A 427 16.52 0.88 -5.39
N ARG A 428 16.68 1.24 -6.66
CA ARG A 428 17.99 1.27 -7.37
C ARG A 428 18.90 2.38 -6.88
N HIS A 429 18.38 3.61 -6.77
CA HIS A 429 19.17 4.79 -6.44
C HIS A 429 19.17 5.15 -4.95
N ARG A 430 18.42 4.42 -4.13
CA ARG A 430 18.28 4.65 -2.67
C ARG A 430 17.82 6.08 -2.34
N ARG A 431 16.98 6.67 -3.19
CA ARG A 431 16.47 8.05 -3.07
C ARG A 431 14.94 8.07 -3.10
N THR A 432 14.33 8.84 -2.19
CA THR A 432 12.86 8.94 -2.02
C THR A 432 12.27 10.28 -2.46
N ASN A 433 13.08 11.17 -3.07
CA ASN A 433 12.63 12.48 -3.54
C ASN A 433 11.55 12.36 -4.63
N LEU A 434 11.74 11.46 -5.58
CA LEU A 434 10.81 11.22 -6.66
C LEU A 434 9.48 10.64 -6.14
N LEU A 435 9.56 9.70 -5.19
CA LEU A 435 8.40 9.11 -4.53
C LEU A 435 7.56 10.18 -3.83
N ARG A 436 8.20 11.07 -3.06
CA ARG A 436 7.53 12.18 -2.39
C ARG A 436 6.88 13.13 -3.40
N PHE A 437 7.67 13.59 -4.37
CA PHE A 437 7.22 14.54 -5.37
C PHE A 437 5.97 14.06 -6.11
N LEU A 438 5.98 12.81 -6.60
CA LEU A 438 4.87 12.23 -7.34
C LEU A 438 3.62 12.07 -6.47
N ALA A 439 3.78 11.58 -5.23
CA ALA A 439 2.67 11.42 -4.30
C ALA A 439 2.05 12.78 -3.93
N GLU A 440 2.86 13.84 -3.76
CA GLU A 440 2.37 15.21 -3.56
C GLU A 440 1.63 15.74 -4.78
N GLN A 441 2.12 15.53 -6.00
CA GLN A 441 1.46 15.97 -7.23
C GLN A 441 0.09 15.31 -7.44
N TRP A 442 -0.05 14.05 -7.06
CA TRP A 442 -1.29 13.31 -7.19
C TRP A 442 -2.25 13.47 -6.01
N SER A 443 -1.82 14.09 -4.92
CA SER A 443 -2.61 14.13 -3.67
C SER A 443 -3.98 14.79 -3.83
N SER A 444 -4.09 15.84 -4.65
CA SER A 444 -5.34 16.57 -4.86
C SER A 444 -6.23 16.00 -5.97
N SER A 445 -5.64 15.40 -7.02
CA SER A 445 -6.37 14.97 -8.21
C SER A 445 -6.54 13.46 -8.35
N HIS A 446 -5.60 12.67 -7.82
CA HIS A 446 -5.52 11.22 -7.95
C HIS A 446 -5.14 10.57 -6.61
N THR A 447 -5.90 10.90 -5.56
CA THR A 447 -5.63 10.50 -4.16
C THR A 447 -5.41 8.98 -4.02
N ASP A 448 -6.18 8.16 -4.73
CA ASP A 448 -6.06 6.69 -4.65
C ASP A 448 -4.75 6.20 -5.31
N ALA A 449 -4.37 6.77 -6.46
CA ALA A 449 -3.10 6.44 -7.10
C ALA A 449 -1.89 6.87 -6.25
N ALA A 450 -1.97 8.04 -5.60
CA ALA A 450 -0.95 8.50 -4.65
C ALA A 450 -0.85 7.56 -3.44
N CYS A 451 -1.97 7.11 -2.89
CA CYS A 451 -2.01 6.14 -1.81
C CYS A 451 -1.42 4.79 -2.24
N ASP A 452 -1.81 4.27 -3.41
CA ASP A 452 -1.30 3.02 -3.96
C ASP A 452 0.20 3.05 -4.18
N LEU A 453 0.72 4.16 -4.72
CA LEU A 453 2.15 4.39 -4.89
C LEU A 453 2.91 4.28 -3.55
N LEU A 454 2.42 4.97 -2.50
CA LEU A 454 3.05 4.95 -1.18
C LEU A 454 2.97 3.55 -0.54
N VAL A 455 1.83 2.88 -0.65
CA VAL A 455 1.68 1.52 -0.13
C VAL A 455 2.60 0.56 -0.87
N LEU A 456 2.62 0.60 -2.21
CA LEU A 456 3.49 -0.23 -3.04
C LEU A 456 4.96 -0.03 -2.67
N ALA A 457 5.41 1.23 -2.56
CA ALA A 457 6.77 1.54 -2.15
C ALA A 457 7.12 1.02 -0.74
N ALA A 458 6.16 1.04 0.20
CA ALA A 458 6.39 0.60 1.57
C ALA A 458 6.48 -0.91 1.74
N ILE A 459 5.86 -1.67 0.84
CA ILE A 459 5.82 -3.15 0.87
C ILE A 459 6.82 -3.80 -0.07
N ASP A 460 7.48 -3.01 -0.93
CA ASP A 460 8.49 -3.50 -1.86
C ASP A 460 9.70 -4.08 -1.10
N ASP A 461 10.26 -5.19 -1.60
CA ASP A 461 11.34 -5.91 -0.93
C ASP A 461 12.64 -5.09 -0.85
N HIS A 462 12.90 -4.19 -1.82
CA HIS A 462 14.14 -3.41 -1.92
C HIS A 462 13.97 -1.95 -1.51
N ALA A 463 12.84 -1.33 -1.85
CA ALA A 463 12.51 0.06 -1.51
C ALA A 463 11.85 0.21 -0.15
N GLY A 464 11.18 -0.84 0.37
CA GLY A 464 10.23 -0.73 1.47
C GLY A 464 10.79 -0.18 2.77
N ALA A 465 11.96 -0.66 3.21
CA ALA A 465 12.60 -0.13 4.42
C ALA A 465 12.96 1.36 4.27
N LEU A 466 13.46 1.76 3.09
CA LEU A 466 13.80 3.15 2.77
C LEU A 466 12.55 4.04 2.72
N ALA A 467 11.48 3.58 2.07
CA ALA A 467 10.21 4.28 1.98
C ALA A 467 9.59 4.50 3.37
N ARG A 468 9.50 3.45 4.20
CA ARG A 468 8.97 3.56 5.58
C ARG A 468 9.80 4.51 6.45
N SER A 469 11.13 4.52 6.27
CA SER A 469 12.02 5.49 6.95
C SER A 469 11.78 6.92 6.46
N ALA A 470 11.55 7.11 5.17
CA ALA A 470 11.21 8.41 4.59
C ALA A 470 9.87 8.94 5.11
N TYR A 471 8.83 8.09 5.19
CA TYR A 471 7.52 8.46 5.74
C TYR A 471 7.63 8.99 7.17
N ARG A 472 8.44 8.33 8.02
CA ARG A 472 8.72 8.81 9.38
C ARG A 472 9.38 10.19 9.41
N ARG A 473 10.24 10.51 8.45
CA ARG A 473 10.85 11.85 8.33
C ARG A 473 9.84 12.89 7.87
N TRP A 474 9.03 12.57 6.84
CA TRP A 474 8.03 13.50 6.32
C TRP A 474 6.99 13.89 7.38
N VAL A 475 6.54 12.92 8.16
CA VAL A 475 5.58 13.16 9.24
C VAL A 475 6.13 14.09 10.33
N ARG A 476 7.43 14.09 10.58
CA ARG A 476 8.07 15.03 11.54
C ARG A 476 8.07 16.46 11.05
N ASP A 477 8.08 16.67 9.74
CA ASP A 477 8.04 17.96 9.08
C ASP A 477 6.61 18.34 8.64
N THR A 478 5.63 18.10 9.51
CA THR A 478 4.19 18.24 9.22
C THR A 478 3.80 19.63 8.70
N ASP A 479 4.48 20.67 9.12
CA ASP A 479 4.17 22.05 8.71
C ASP A 479 4.46 22.32 7.23
N THR A 480 5.31 21.49 6.61
CA THR A 480 5.66 21.61 5.18
C THR A 480 4.71 20.82 4.27
N LEU A 481 3.79 20.01 4.84
CA LEU A 481 2.90 19.13 4.09
C LEU A 481 1.56 19.82 3.81
N SER A 482 1.08 19.73 2.56
CA SER A 482 -0.28 20.15 2.23
C SER A 482 -1.33 19.25 2.92
N ALA A 483 -2.54 19.77 3.11
CA ALA A 483 -3.65 19.03 3.70
C ALA A 483 -3.98 17.77 2.89
N ASP A 484 -4.07 17.89 1.56
CA ASP A 484 -4.32 16.77 0.65
C ASP A 484 -3.26 15.67 0.79
N PHE A 485 -2.00 16.03 0.87
CA PHE A 485 -0.93 15.05 1.03
C PHE A 485 -0.96 14.38 2.42
N LYS A 486 -1.33 15.11 3.48
CA LYS A 486 -1.59 14.51 4.80
C LYS A 486 -2.71 13.47 4.74
N VAL A 487 -3.80 13.75 4.02
CA VAL A 487 -4.90 12.80 3.82
C VAL A 487 -4.43 11.55 3.08
N VAL A 488 -3.61 11.70 2.03
CA VAL A 488 -2.99 10.57 1.31
C VAL A 488 -2.13 9.72 2.25
N LEU A 489 -1.26 10.36 3.04
CA LEU A 489 -0.42 9.66 4.02
C LEU A 489 -1.25 8.92 5.06
N ILE A 490 -2.33 9.53 5.59
CA ILE A 490 -3.25 8.88 6.54
C ILE A 490 -3.86 7.62 5.93
N ARG A 491 -4.36 7.69 4.70
CA ARG A 491 -4.93 6.53 4.00
C ARG A 491 -3.89 5.43 3.74
N ALA A 492 -2.68 5.81 3.33
CA ALA A 492 -1.59 4.86 3.15
C ALA A 492 -1.19 4.20 4.48
N PHE A 493 -1.08 4.96 5.56
CA PHE A 493 -0.77 4.43 6.90
C PHE A 493 -1.89 3.56 7.45
N GLN A 494 -3.16 3.91 7.21
CA GLN A 494 -4.30 3.05 7.55
C GLN A 494 -4.15 1.68 6.89
N ARG A 495 -3.85 1.61 5.60
CA ARG A 495 -3.64 0.33 4.91
C ARG A 495 -2.44 -0.43 5.47
N LEU A 496 -1.33 0.26 5.72
CA LEU A 496 -0.12 -0.32 6.30
C LEU A 496 -0.27 -0.71 7.78
N ALA A 497 -1.22 -0.13 8.51
CA ALA A 497 -1.49 -0.46 9.92
C ALA A 497 -1.95 -1.91 10.11
N THR A 498 -2.51 -2.54 9.09
CA THR A 498 -2.82 -3.97 9.12
C THR A 498 -1.58 -4.86 9.32
N ILE A 499 -0.38 -4.31 9.04
CA ILE A 499 0.91 -5.00 9.20
C ILE A 499 1.69 -4.41 10.37
N TYR A 500 1.71 -3.09 10.47
CA TYR A 500 2.50 -2.33 11.45
C TYR A 500 1.60 -1.43 12.31
N PRO A 501 0.67 -2.00 13.12
CA PRO A 501 -0.39 -1.23 13.78
C PRO A 501 0.15 -0.10 14.64
N THR A 502 1.02 -0.39 15.59
CA THR A 502 1.52 0.61 16.55
C THR A 502 2.26 1.76 15.88
N SER A 503 3.13 1.45 14.92
CA SER A 503 3.93 2.46 14.20
C SER A 503 3.08 3.33 13.28
N MET A 504 2.14 2.73 12.55
CA MET A 504 1.32 3.49 11.62
C MET A 504 0.29 4.36 12.34
N LEU A 505 -0.32 3.84 13.41
CA LEU A 505 -1.22 4.64 14.26
C LEU A 505 -0.49 5.82 14.91
N SER A 506 0.75 5.62 15.40
CA SER A 506 1.56 6.72 15.93
C SER A 506 1.82 7.80 14.87
N ARG A 507 2.15 7.40 13.63
CA ARG A 507 2.37 8.33 12.51
C ARG A 507 1.11 9.06 12.07
N ILE A 508 -0.03 8.38 12.10
CA ILE A 508 -1.34 9.01 11.84
C ILE A 508 -1.58 10.15 12.84
N ALA A 509 -1.29 9.94 14.13
CA ALA A 509 -1.43 11.00 15.15
C ALA A 509 -0.47 12.17 14.95
N GLU A 510 0.75 11.89 14.50
CA GLU A 510 1.75 12.93 14.24
C GLU A 510 1.34 13.86 13.07
N LEU A 511 0.47 13.40 12.15
CA LEU A 511 -0.10 14.20 11.07
C LEU A 511 -1.22 15.15 11.51
N ALA A 512 -1.74 15.00 12.75
CA ALA A 512 -2.74 15.91 13.29
C ALA A 512 -2.22 17.36 13.28
N THR A 513 -3.00 18.26 12.70
CA THR A 513 -2.66 19.70 12.61
C THR A 513 -3.24 20.46 13.78
N PRO A 514 -2.61 21.58 14.19
CA PRO A 514 -3.21 22.50 15.11
C PRO A 514 -4.59 22.93 14.58
N VAL A 515 -5.59 22.91 15.44
CA VAL A 515 -6.92 23.47 15.12
C VAL A 515 -6.74 24.98 15.06
N ASP A 516 -6.55 25.52 13.86
CA ASP A 516 -6.68 26.95 13.63
C ASP A 516 -8.17 27.23 13.40
N GLN A 517 -8.77 28.03 14.26
CA GLN A 517 -10.21 28.36 14.24
C GLN A 517 -10.68 28.95 12.89
N ASN A 518 -9.78 29.30 12.01
CA ASN A 518 -10.05 29.88 10.69
C ASN A 518 -9.71 28.97 9.51
N ALA A 519 -9.23 27.74 9.73
CA ALA A 519 -8.75 26.89 8.64
C ALA A 519 -9.69 25.70 8.38
N VAL A 520 -10.42 25.77 7.27
CA VAL A 520 -11.27 24.69 6.74
C VAL A 520 -10.49 23.36 6.58
N HIS A 521 -9.19 23.44 6.28
CA HIS A 521 -8.33 22.28 6.06
C HIS A 521 -7.93 21.49 7.32
N SER A 522 -8.04 22.06 8.52
CA SER A 522 -7.75 21.32 9.76
C SER A 522 -8.83 20.27 10.07
N ASP A 523 -10.05 20.50 9.59
CA ASP A 523 -11.18 19.61 9.78
C ASP A 523 -11.08 18.37 8.87
N GLU A 524 -10.57 18.53 7.64
CA GLU A 524 -10.37 17.43 6.68
C GLU A 524 -9.36 16.40 7.19
N VAL A 525 -8.21 16.86 7.70
CA VAL A 525 -7.17 15.98 8.24
C VAL A 525 -7.68 15.24 9.49
N THR A 526 -8.35 15.94 10.41
CA THR A 526 -8.93 15.35 11.62
C THR A 526 -10.01 14.31 11.28
N THR A 527 -10.84 14.62 10.29
CA THR A 527 -11.86 13.70 9.78
C THR A 527 -11.20 12.47 9.14
N ALA A 528 -10.16 12.64 8.34
CA ALA A 528 -9.43 11.52 7.72
C ALA A 528 -8.77 10.61 8.78
N ILE A 529 -8.18 11.18 9.83
CA ILE A 529 -7.64 10.41 10.98
C ILE A 529 -8.74 9.57 11.62
N SER A 530 -9.87 10.19 11.93
CA SER A 530 -10.99 9.52 12.59
C SER A 530 -11.58 8.41 11.74
N GLN A 531 -11.74 8.64 10.44
CA GLN A 531 -12.20 7.63 9.48
C GLN A 531 -11.22 6.47 9.36
N ALA A 532 -9.92 6.75 9.26
CA ALA A 532 -8.89 5.72 9.15
C ALA A 532 -8.90 4.79 10.38
N VAL A 533 -8.96 5.35 11.59
CA VAL A 533 -9.02 4.55 12.81
C VAL A 533 -10.34 3.80 12.92
N ASN A 534 -11.45 4.40 12.49
CA ASN A 534 -12.75 3.75 12.48
C ASN A 534 -12.80 2.52 11.56
N ILE A 535 -12.16 2.59 10.39
CA ILE A 535 -12.02 1.44 9.47
C ILE A 535 -11.15 0.33 10.09
N LEU A 536 -10.05 0.72 10.76
CA LEU A 536 -9.19 -0.24 11.44
C LEU A 536 -9.86 -0.92 12.63
N TRP A 537 -10.81 -0.25 13.29
CA TRP A 537 -11.59 -0.81 14.41
C TRP A 537 -12.42 -2.02 14.00
N ASP A 538 -12.80 -2.15 12.74
CA ASP A 538 -13.53 -3.32 12.22
C ASP A 538 -12.68 -4.60 12.20
N GLN A 539 -11.37 -4.46 12.38
CA GLN A 539 -10.43 -5.57 12.46
C GLN A 539 -10.15 -5.89 13.92
N ASP A 540 -10.66 -7.02 14.42
CA ASP A 540 -10.58 -7.39 15.84
C ASP A 540 -9.15 -7.41 16.38
N ASP A 541 -8.18 -7.82 15.57
CA ASP A 541 -6.76 -7.88 15.89
C ASP A 541 -6.12 -6.48 16.07
N GLN A 542 -6.74 -5.42 15.55
CA GLN A 542 -6.25 -4.04 15.65
C GLN A 542 -6.78 -3.29 16.89
N ARG A 543 -7.92 -3.73 17.45
CA ARG A 543 -8.57 -3.03 18.59
C ARG A 543 -7.65 -2.79 19.79
N PRO A 544 -6.81 -3.76 20.24
CA PRO A 544 -5.91 -3.51 21.37
C PRO A 544 -4.87 -2.42 21.08
N ALA A 545 -4.36 -2.38 19.85
CA ALA A 545 -3.39 -1.36 19.43
C ALA A 545 -4.05 0.02 19.36
N ILE A 546 -5.28 0.11 18.82
CA ILE A 546 -6.07 1.35 18.74
C ILE A 546 -6.40 1.85 20.14
N HIS A 547 -6.88 0.97 21.03
CA HIS A 547 -7.18 1.31 22.42
C HIS A 547 -5.96 1.92 23.14
N LYS A 548 -4.81 1.25 23.04
CA LYS A 548 -3.56 1.75 23.60
C LYS A 548 -3.17 3.11 23.01
N GLN A 549 -3.29 3.27 21.71
CA GLN A 549 -2.86 4.46 20.99
C GLN A 549 -3.78 5.65 21.28
N LEU A 550 -5.10 5.47 21.32
CA LEU A 550 -6.05 6.52 21.71
C LEU A 550 -5.81 7.01 23.13
N THR A 551 -5.47 6.10 24.06
CA THR A 551 -5.09 6.47 25.43
C THR A 551 -3.86 7.36 25.45
N GLN A 552 -2.85 7.04 24.62
CA GLN A 552 -1.64 7.84 24.50
C GLN A 552 -1.92 9.22 23.90
N TRP A 553 -2.71 9.30 22.83
CA TRP A 553 -3.06 10.58 22.19
C TRP A 553 -3.86 11.48 23.14
N ALA A 554 -4.81 10.90 23.88
CA ALA A 554 -5.61 11.62 24.87
C ALA A 554 -4.76 12.18 26.01
N GLY A 555 -3.69 11.48 26.39
CA GLY A 555 -2.73 11.91 27.41
C GLY A 555 -1.57 12.76 26.88
N ASP A 556 -1.46 12.97 25.56
CA ASP A 556 -0.40 13.79 24.97
C ASP A 556 -0.60 15.27 25.33
N HIS A 557 0.49 15.97 25.61
CA HIS A 557 0.45 17.42 25.90
C HIS A 557 0.24 18.28 24.65
N ARG A 558 0.38 17.70 23.46
CA ARG A 558 0.17 18.37 22.18
C ARG A 558 -1.32 18.44 21.84
N LYS A 559 -1.85 19.66 21.74
CA LYS A 559 -3.26 19.90 21.43
C LYS A 559 -3.79 19.21 20.17
N PRO A 560 -3.04 19.15 19.06
CA PRO A 560 -3.54 18.45 17.86
C PRO A 560 -3.82 16.97 18.07
N GLN A 561 -2.94 16.26 18.80
CA GLN A 561 -3.15 14.84 19.09
C GLN A 561 -4.33 14.62 20.04
N GLN A 562 -4.52 15.49 21.02
CA GLN A 562 -5.71 15.45 21.88
C GLN A 562 -6.99 15.65 21.06
N ALA A 563 -7.02 16.64 20.14
CA ALA A 563 -8.15 16.89 19.25
C ALA A 563 -8.45 15.68 18.34
N ALA A 564 -7.39 15.06 17.79
CA ALA A 564 -7.53 13.83 17.01
C ALA A 564 -8.08 12.67 17.84
N ALA A 565 -7.64 12.52 19.11
CA ALA A 565 -8.17 11.52 20.03
C ALA A 565 -9.65 11.76 20.34
N GLN A 566 -10.04 13.01 20.61
CA GLN A 566 -11.42 13.40 20.88
C GLN A 566 -12.36 13.08 19.73
N SER A 567 -11.98 13.53 18.52
CA SER A 567 -12.75 13.29 17.31
C SER A 567 -12.85 11.79 17.01
N THR A 568 -11.72 11.08 17.04
CA THR A 568 -11.67 9.64 16.75
C THR A 568 -12.51 8.83 17.75
N PHE A 569 -12.41 9.14 19.05
CA PHE A 569 -13.24 8.51 20.07
C PHE A 569 -14.71 8.77 19.81
N ALA A 570 -15.10 9.99 19.48
CA ALA A 570 -16.50 10.33 19.21
C ALA A 570 -17.06 9.56 18.00
N TYR A 571 -16.26 9.38 16.92
CA TYR A 571 -16.63 8.53 15.79
C TYR A 571 -16.85 7.07 16.21
N LEU A 572 -15.97 6.52 17.04
CA LEU A 572 -16.11 5.16 17.57
C LEU A 572 -17.32 5.04 18.51
N ALA A 573 -17.55 6.03 19.37
CA ALA A 573 -18.66 6.06 20.30
C ALA A 573 -20.03 6.21 19.61
N ALA A 574 -20.06 6.79 18.40
CA ALA A 574 -21.26 6.88 17.57
C ALA A 574 -21.61 5.57 16.84
N ARG A 575 -20.73 4.56 16.87
CA ARG A 575 -20.99 3.26 16.23
C ARG A 575 -22.07 2.47 16.97
N ARG A 576 -22.90 1.81 16.17
CA ARG A 576 -24.07 1.05 16.64
C ARG A 576 -23.89 -0.43 16.38
N THR A 577 -24.31 -1.22 17.38
CA THR A 577 -24.55 -2.64 17.24
C THR A 577 -26.02 -2.93 17.57
N PRO A 578 -26.56 -4.11 17.29
CA PRO A 578 -27.91 -4.47 17.70
C PRO A 578 -28.12 -4.38 19.24
N ASP A 579 -27.05 -4.59 19.99
CA ASP A 579 -27.08 -4.65 21.47
C ASP A 579 -26.76 -3.29 22.13
N GLY A 580 -26.50 -2.22 21.34
CA GLY A 580 -26.20 -0.89 21.87
C GLY A 580 -24.93 -0.25 21.29
N PRO A 581 -24.30 0.73 21.96
CA PRO A 581 -23.05 1.34 21.52
C PRO A 581 -21.93 0.33 21.41
N ALA A 582 -21.26 0.29 20.25
CA ALA A 582 -20.22 -0.70 19.96
C ALA A 582 -19.09 -0.74 21.01
N LEU A 583 -18.69 0.43 21.52
CA LEU A 583 -17.67 0.52 22.56
C LEU A 583 -18.15 0.01 23.94
N LEU A 584 -19.46 0.01 24.19
CA LEU A 584 -20.02 -0.44 25.47
C LEU A 584 -20.25 -1.96 25.48
N THR A 585 -20.49 -2.54 24.30
CA THR A 585 -20.73 -3.98 24.13
C THR A 585 -19.44 -4.77 23.92
N ASP A 586 -18.31 -4.09 23.66
CA ASP A 586 -17.01 -4.72 23.51
C ASP A 586 -16.42 -5.16 24.85
N GLN A 587 -16.24 -6.47 25.04
CA GLN A 587 -15.74 -7.07 26.28
C GLN A 587 -14.30 -6.68 26.63
N GLN A 588 -13.52 -6.19 25.66
CA GLN A 588 -12.14 -5.76 25.88
C GLN A 588 -12.05 -4.34 26.44
N ILE A 589 -13.16 -3.59 26.47
CA ILE A 589 -13.21 -2.21 26.91
C ILE A 589 -13.84 -2.12 28.29
N ASN A 590 -13.17 -1.43 29.22
CA ASN A 590 -13.69 -1.22 30.55
C ASN A 590 -14.33 0.18 30.73
N ALA A 591 -15.26 0.28 31.70
CA ALA A 591 -15.99 1.52 31.97
C ALA A 591 -15.08 2.69 32.43
N VAL A 592 -13.90 2.40 33.01
CA VAL A 592 -12.93 3.43 33.42
C VAL A 592 -12.34 4.11 32.21
N TRP A 593 -11.88 3.33 31.23
CA TRP A 593 -11.37 3.88 29.98
C TRP A 593 -12.43 4.69 29.23
N LEU A 594 -13.67 4.19 29.17
CA LEU A 594 -14.77 4.94 28.55
C LEU A 594 -15.00 6.28 29.25
N SER A 595 -14.97 6.30 30.59
CA SER A 595 -15.09 7.53 31.35
C SER A 595 -13.96 8.51 31.10
N ASP A 596 -12.71 8.00 30.98
CA ASP A 596 -11.54 8.84 30.66
C ASP A 596 -11.62 9.40 29.23
N MET A 597 -12.05 8.60 28.27
CA MET A 597 -12.22 9.05 26.88
C MET A 597 -13.37 10.05 26.73
N TRP A 598 -14.53 9.83 27.38
CA TRP A 598 -15.60 10.81 27.43
C TRP A 598 -15.16 12.11 28.10
N ARG A 599 -14.34 12.02 29.17
CA ARG A 599 -13.77 13.21 29.84
C ARG A 599 -12.96 14.05 28.90
N ASN A 600 -12.16 13.41 28.02
CA ASN A 600 -11.39 14.11 27.01
C ASN A 600 -12.26 14.65 25.85
N ALA A 601 -13.36 13.96 25.53
CA ALA A 601 -14.28 14.37 24.48
C ALA A 601 -15.23 15.51 24.91
N LEU A 602 -15.44 15.71 26.22
CA LEU A 602 -16.22 16.83 26.74
C LEU A 602 -15.47 18.14 26.49
N PRO A 603 -15.94 19.00 25.60
CA PRO A 603 -15.19 20.16 25.16
C PRO A 603 -15.13 21.25 26.19
N THR A 604 -14.11 22.09 26.06
CA THR A 604 -13.96 23.27 26.90
C THR A 604 -14.72 24.49 26.38
N THR A 605 -15.06 24.58 25.10
CA THR A 605 -15.73 25.74 24.50
C THR A 605 -16.66 25.44 23.32
N ASP A 606 -16.29 24.59 22.36
CA ASP A 606 -17.10 24.30 21.17
C ASP A 606 -17.18 22.80 20.89
N TRP A 607 -18.36 22.30 20.57
CA TRP A 607 -18.54 20.88 20.32
C TRP A 607 -18.44 20.50 18.85
N SER A 608 -17.73 19.43 18.60
CA SER A 608 -17.86 18.74 17.32
C SER A 608 -19.26 18.10 17.23
N PRO A 609 -19.98 18.23 16.09
CA PRO A 609 -21.28 17.60 15.88
C PRO A 609 -21.29 16.09 16.13
N ILE A 610 -20.15 15.40 15.90
CA ILE A 610 -20.00 13.97 16.12
C ILE A 610 -20.04 13.62 17.63
N VAL A 611 -19.54 14.48 18.52
CA VAL A 611 -19.62 14.28 19.97
C VAL A 611 -21.08 14.35 20.43
N ALA A 612 -21.84 15.33 19.94
CA ALA A 612 -23.26 15.44 20.23
C ALA A 612 -24.07 14.25 19.69
N GLN A 613 -23.73 13.77 18.50
CA GLN A 613 -24.35 12.58 17.91
C GLN A 613 -24.05 11.32 18.74
N ALA A 614 -22.79 11.10 19.10
CA ALA A 614 -22.38 9.97 19.93
C ALA A 614 -23.08 10.00 21.30
N PHE A 615 -23.08 11.17 21.95
CA PHE A 615 -23.75 11.37 23.21
C PHE A 615 -25.26 11.09 23.10
N GLY A 616 -25.93 11.65 22.11
CA GLY A 616 -27.37 11.43 21.87
C GLY A 616 -27.71 9.96 21.67
N TYR A 617 -26.85 9.23 20.97
CA TYR A 617 -27.01 7.78 20.77
C TYR A 617 -26.87 7.01 22.11
N TRP A 618 -25.88 7.33 22.93
CA TRP A 618 -25.73 6.70 24.25
C TRP A 618 -26.89 7.01 25.18
N MET A 619 -27.40 8.26 25.19
CA MET A 619 -28.57 8.64 25.94
C MET A 619 -29.86 7.94 25.46
N GLN A 620 -30.01 7.77 24.14
CA GLN A 620 -31.12 7.00 23.58
C GLN A 620 -31.05 5.53 24.01
N THR A 621 -29.85 4.94 23.99
CA THR A 621 -29.63 3.56 24.48
C THR A 621 -29.94 3.43 25.96
N ALA A 622 -29.57 4.43 26.78
CA ALA A 622 -29.90 4.46 28.21
C ALA A 622 -31.41 4.55 28.44
N LEU A 623 -32.15 5.17 27.54
CA LEU A 623 -33.62 5.26 27.60
C LEU A 623 -34.28 3.95 27.17
N ASP A 624 -33.77 3.33 26.08
CA ASP A 624 -34.39 2.15 25.45
C ASP A 624 -34.01 0.83 26.15
N THR A 625 -32.86 0.80 26.86
CA THR A 625 -32.28 -0.41 27.47
C THR A 625 -31.96 -0.16 28.94
N PRO A 626 -32.90 -0.45 29.87
CA PRO A 626 -32.71 -0.19 31.30
C PRO A 626 -31.48 -0.81 31.94
N ASP A 627 -31.06 -1.99 31.45
CA ASP A 627 -29.89 -2.71 31.96
C ASP A 627 -28.58 -1.94 31.68
N LEU A 628 -28.51 -1.19 30.58
CA LEU A 628 -27.35 -0.36 30.23
C LEU A 628 -27.43 1.04 30.82
N SER A 629 -28.60 1.50 31.21
CA SER A 629 -28.84 2.86 31.73
C SER A 629 -27.95 3.21 32.91
N ALA A 630 -27.87 2.35 33.91
CA ALA A 630 -27.04 2.57 35.11
C ALA A 630 -25.54 2.65 34.75
N THR A 631 -25.08 1.82 33.83
CA THR A 631 -23.70 1.80 33.38
C THR A 631 -23.34 3.07 32.59
N ILE A 632 -24.20 3.50 31.67
CA ILE A 632 -24.02 4.72 30.88
C ILE A 632 -23.99 5.96 31.79
N GLN A 633 -24.95 6.08 32.73
CA GLN A 633 -24.98 7.16 33.70
C GLN A 633 -23.68 7.20 34.53
N LYS A 634 -23.21 6.04 35.02
CA LYS A 634 -21.97 5.95 35.81
C LYS A 634 -20.76 6.41 35.01
N ILE A 635 -20.67 6.03 33.71
CA ILE A 635 -19.58 6.47 32.82
C ILE A 635 -19.60 7.99 32.68
N PHE A 636 -20.76 8.60 32.41
CA PHE A 636 -20.87 10.05 32.26
C PHE A 636 -20.56 10.81 33.55
N LEU A 637 -21.07 10.33 34.71
CA LEU A 637 -20.74 10.93 36.01
C LEU A 637 -19.23 10.89 36.28
N SER A 638 -18.60 9.72 36.06
CA SER A 638 -17.14 9.57 36.20
C SER A 638 -16.35 10.38 35.17
N ALA A 639 -16.92 10.67 33.99
CA ALA A 639 -16.30 11.54 33.01
C ALA A 639 -16.29 13.00 33.45
N VAL A 640 -17.36 13.47 34.10
CA VAL A 640 -17.45 14.84 34.61
C VAL A 640 -16.58 15.05 35.84
N HIS A 641 -16.69 14.16 36.84
CA HIS A 641 -16.06 14.33 38.15
C HIS A 641 -14.76 13.54 38.29
N ARG A 642 -13.68 14.22 38.66
CA ARG A 642 -12.44 13.62 39.09
C ARG A 642 -11.99 14.30 40.39
N PRO A 643 -11.77 13.54 41.46
CA PRO A 643 -11.41 14.11 42.76
C PRO A 643 -10.11 14.94 42.74
N THR A 644 -9.19 14.61 41.80
CA THR A 644 -7.88 15.25 41.67
C THR A 644 -7.89 16.55 40.86
N ASP A 645 -9.05 16.94 40.25
CA ASP A 645 -9.12 18.09 39.35
C ASP A 645 -10.48 18.82 39.38
N PRO A 646 -10.79 19.49 40.51
CA PRO A 646 -12.09 20.11 40.69
C PRO A 646 -12.37 21.31 39.78
N HIS A 647 -11.34 22.06 39.36
CA HIS A 647 -11.54 23.24 38.50
C HIS A 647 -12.02 22.88 37.09
N TYR A 648 -11.57 21.75 36.53
CA TYR A 648 -12.06 21.29 35.24
C TYR A 648 -13.39 20.54 35.33
N SER A 649 -13.79 20.04 36.53
CA SER A 649 -15.08 19.38 36.75
C SER A 649 -16.24 20.34 36.44
N ALA A 650 -16.18 21.61 36.89
CA ALA A 650 -17.20 22.58 36.59
C ALA A 650 -17.41 22.86 35.09
N ARG A 651 -16.31 22.94 34.33
CA ARG A 651 -16.38 23.11 32.86
C ARG A 651 -17.00 21.89 32.18
N ARG A 652 -16.59 20.67 32.59
CA ARG A 652 -17.14 19.41 32.04
C ARG A 652 -18.62 19.26 32.42
N MET A 653 -19.02 19.69 33.60
CA MET A 653 -20.41 19.68 34.02
C MET A 653 -21.27 20.60 33.16
N ILE A 654 -20.81 21.81 32.86
CA ILE A 654 -21.51 22.75 31.96
C ILE A 654 -21.60 22.11 30.56
N ALA A 655 -20.52 21.55 30.06
CA ALA A 655 -20.49 20.88 28.75
C ALA A 655 -21.49 19.72 28.70
N MET A 656 -21.50 18.87 29.72
CA MET A 656 -22.44 17.73 29.82
C MET A 656 -23.89 18.20 29.93
N GLN A 657 -24.16 19.22 30.71
CA GLN A 657 -25.52 19.79 30.82
C GLN A 657 -26.02 20.33 29.48
N ASN A 658 -25.17 21.05 28.78
CA ASN A 658 -25.51 21.53 27.45
C ASN A 658 -25.84 20.35 26.51
N LEU A 659 -25.06 19.23 26.48
CA LEU A 659 -25.36 18.03 25.72
C LEU A 659 -26.72 17.43 26.11
N LEU A 660 -26.99 17.32 27.40
CA LEU A 660 -28.24 16.83 27.91
C LEU A 660 -29.44 17.65 27.45
N PHE A 661 -29.34 18.99 27.46
CA PHE A 661 -30.42 19.87 27.04
C PHE A 661 -30.57 19.96 25.51
N SER A 662 -29.51 19.76 24.75
CA SER A 662 -29.56 19.71 23.27
C SER A 662 -30.05 18.37 22.73
N TRP A 663 -29.96 17.30 23.52
CA TRP A 663 -30.39 15.98 23.06
C TRP A 663 -31.93 15.91 22.93
N THR A 664 -32.36 15.44 21.74
CA THR A 664 -33.79 15.17 21.45
C THR A 664 -33.96 13.67 21.22
N PRO A 665 -34.84 12.97 21.97
CA PRO A 665 -35.07 11.54 21.76
C PRO A 665 -35.61 11.25 20.35
N ALA A 666 -35.18 10.12 19.78
CA ALA A 666 -35.67 9.68 18.49
C ALA A 666 -37.08 9.09 18.57
N PRO A 667 -37.99 9.34 17.62
CA PRO A 667 -39.29 8.67 17.56
C PRO A 667 -39.13 7.20 17.05
N PRO A 668 -39.98 6.23 17.53
CA PRO A 668 -41.02 6.39 18.51
C PRO A 668 -40.43 6.28 19.94
N SER A 669 -40.31 7.37 20.62
CA SER A 669 -39.81 7.36 21.99
C SER A 669 -40.89 6.88 22.98
N PRO A 670 -40.49 6.13 24.03
CA PRO A 670 -41.31 6.04 25.22
C PRO A 670 -41.61 7.46 25.69
N GLN A 671 -42.66 7.65 26.43
CA GLN A 671 -43.27 8.96 26.73
C GLN A 671 -42.25 10.09 26.96
N PRO A 672 -42.46 11.33 26.47
CA PRO A 672 -41.56 12.47 26.69
C PRO A 672 -41.13 12.66 28.16
N SER A 673 -41.97 12.18 29.11
CA SER A 673 -41.70 12.13 30.54
C SER A 673 -40.47 11.28 30.91
N ASP A 674 -40.18 10.20 30.20
CA ASP A 674 -39.05 9.30 30.55
C ASP A 674 -37.72 9.91 30.18
N ALA A 675 -37.63 10.57 29.04
CA ALA A 675 -36.44 11.29 28.62
C ALA A 675 -36.17 12.51 29.54
N ALA A 676 -37.23 13.23 29.94
CA ALA A 676 -37.11 14.32 30.90
C ALA A 676 -36.63 13.81 32.26
N ARG A 677 -37.20 12.69 32.74
CA ARG A 677 -36.78 12.07 34.01
C ARG A 677 -35.30 11.64 33.95
N LEU A 678 -34.83 11.00 32.88
CA LEU A 678 -33.44 10.59 32.72
C LEU A 678 -32.50 11.80 32.75
N ARG A 679 -32.87 12.91 32.07
CA ARG A 679 -32.12 14.17 32.11
C ARG A 679 -32.01 14.74 33.50
N ASP A 680 -33.16 14.84 34.22
CA ASP A 680 -33.24 15.43 35.53
C ASP A 680 -32.48 14.57 36.56
N GLU A 681 -32.57 13.25 36.45
CA GLU A 681 -31.82 12.31 37.28
C GLU A 681 -30.32 12.50 37.11
N LEU A 682 -29.82 12.46 35.88
CA LEU A 682 -28.39 12.63 35.60
C LEU A 682 -27.87 14.01 35.99
N SER A 683 -28.66 15.07 35.71
CA SER A 683 -28.35 16.44 36.13
C SER A 683 -28.29 16.60 37.65
N THR A 684 -29.21 15.98 38.36
CA THR A 684 -29.26 16.02 39.84
C THR A 684 -28.08 15.28 40.45
N ARG A 685 -27.75 14.09 39.92
CA ARG A 685 -26.59 13.32 40.38
C ARG A 685 -25.27 14.04 40.10
N MET A 686 -25.11 14.67 38.93
CA MET A 686 -23.92 15.48 38.64
C MET A 686 -23.71 16.62 39.66
N ARG A 687 -24.79 17.26 40.10
CA ARG A 687 -24.70 18.31 41.13
C ARG A 687 -24.38 17.74 42.50
N ALA A 688 -24.98 16.61 42.86
CA ALA A 688 -24.78 15.97 44.16
C ALA A 688 -23.37 15.39 44.33
N GLU A 689 -22.76 14.91 43.24
CA GLU A 689 -21.42 14.33 43.24
C GLU A 689 -20.33 15.38 42.95
N ASP A 690 -20.64 16.68 42.81
CA ASP A 690 -19.69 17.74 42.53
C ASP A 690 -18.70 17.92 43.69
N PRO A 691 -17.42 17.66 43.54
CA PRO A 691 -16.43 17.78 44.61
C PRO A 691 -16.19 19.24 45.05
N ALA A 692 -16.67 20.22 44.28
CA ALA A 692 -16.61 21.64 44.61
C ALA A 692 -17.90 22.17 45.25
N ALA A 693 -18.93 21.35 45.38
CA ALA A 693 -20.18 21.76 46.03
C ALA A 693 -19.93 22.07 47.51
N PRO A 694 -20.49 23.15 48.05
CA PRO A 694 -20.38 23.41 49.48
C PRO A 694 -21.05 22.25 50.26
N PRO A 695 -20.49 21.81 51.39
CA PRO A 695 -21.08 20.75 52.19
C PRO A 695 -22.53 21.12 52.56
N ASP A 696 -23.43 20.17 52.42
CA ASP A 696 -24.84 20.35 52.74
C ASP A 696 -24.94 20.78 54.20
N PRO A 697 -25.46 21.99 54.48
CA PRO A 697 -25.60 22.48 55.88
C PRO A 697 -26.55 21.63 56.73
N HIS A 698 -27.31 20.72 56.13
CA HIS A 698 -28.25 19.83 56.80
C HIS A 698 -27.78 18.35 56.78
N ALA A 699 -26.58 18.04 56.27
CA ALA A 699 -26.06 16.68 56.38
C ALA A 699 -25.78 16.31 57.84
N PRO A 700 -26.23 15.16 58.33
CA PRO A 700 -25.89 14.70 59.69
C PRO A 700 -24.37 14.55 59.76
N GLN A 701 -23.75 15.26 60.70
CA GLN A 701 -22.32 15.12 61.01
C GLN A 701 -22.07 13.68 61.49
N PRO A 702 -20.98 13.03 61.01
CA PRO A 702 -20.68 11.65 61.36
C PRO A 702 -20.43 11.40 62.84
#